data_75d3c9e304a97c5c0e6497853d9971f2
#
_entry.id   75d3c9e304a97c5c0e6497853d9971f2
#
_cell.length_a   1.000
_cell.length_b   1.000
_cell.length_c   1.000
_cell.angle_alpha   90.00
_cell.angle_beta   90.00
_cell.angle_gamma   90.00
#
_symmetry.space_group_name_H-M   'P 1'
#
loop_
_entity.id
_entity.type
_entity.pdbx_description
1 polymer ?
#
loop_
_entity_poly.entity_id
_entity_poly.type
_entity_poly.pdbx_seq_one_letter_code
_entity_poly.pdbx_strand_id
1 'polypeptide(L)'
;MKKGLVIAEKPDLLKKIMSAYNKHASEFDFVLEGVAQVGHLFGLKLPKEMDESMQKWSQDLFPWFPHHWEYKITESKEKKFKTSKTQIYHKIKDALHSGKYDFVVHAGDPDQEGELLIRETLMEAGNSLPVKRLWVNASTNEEDYVKGLKSLKSDSEPFYENIYQAALARQHSDYLIGMNFSPVVSLRSNEVSNVGRLKSFIIALICEREEEVLNWKPSSSYGIRAKYKEGFSGDHIEFFPTKEKAEDMKSLMGTSALITLNETKRVRQYAPPLFKLSTLQIEASKKGFKAEEVQDIAQSLYEKGYMSYPRTSCEYISSSAEFQKMLESASVFPDLKAFVDKLSADDIAGMKSNHRYVRDGETAESGHQALTPTTKMPNLEALSAPEKEILHMVFAEYVAAFLPPMVQDKTRIETENNGYLFVTTGKVLIEKGYTELLKTEIEDVVLPKVEKGQTVTVDCFEIIEKKATRPKRYTDGTLVQALEHPAKYLEDSRLREVGKTIDISIGQPSTRAETIKQLVKLGYLEFSSGKVSYLIPTEKGKRNYKNIQGSDLCKADTTAIWEEKLECIRTGKMTREQFEREIRGFVVSGVEELKRKPMETVAREGNEVVGKCPKCGSDFINGKFGPYCSEKCGFMFGKFRGKELTVAQKKKLLQGKPIEVKGLKSKAGKEYGMKVIPTKQFTSSEYNGKTMYFMEFDTEFLK
;
A
#
# COMPACT_ATOMS: atom_id res chain seq x y z
N MET A 1 34.37 19.16 26.61
CA MET A 1 33.21 18.24 26.41
C MET A 1 32.93 18.21 24.91
N LYS A 2 32.80 17.03 24.30
CA LYS A 2 32.52 16.90 22.87
C LYS A 2 31.13 17.43 22.54
N LYS A 3 30.97 18.02 21.35
CA LYS A 3 29.67 18.52 20.89
C LYS A 3 29.12 17.67 19.73
N GLY A 4 27.92 17.19 19.89
CA GLY A 4 27.22 16.41 18.86
C GLY A 4 26.07 17.18 18.22
N LEU A 5 25.89 17.04 16.92
CA LEU A 5 24.77 17.54 16.16
C LEU A 5 23.77 16.41 15.93
N VAL A 6 22.59 16.46 16.55
CA VAL A 6 21.50 15.52 16.27
C VAL A 6 20.79 15.93 14.98
N ILE A 7 20.76 15.02 14.00
CA ILE A 7 19.94 15.17 12.80
C ILE A 7 18.80 14.15 12.86
N ALA A 8 17.59 14.63 13.13
CA ALA A 8 16.40 13.80 13.24
C ALA A 8 15.54 13.87 11.98
N GLU A 9 14.85 12.77 11.68
CA GLU A 9 13.97 12.67 10.51
C GLU A 9 12.79 13.65 10.55
N LYS A 10 12.28 13.93 11.76
CA LYS A 10 11.08 14.76 11.98
C LYS A 10 11.25 15.68 13.19
N PRO A 11 10.61 16.87 13.19
CA PRO A 11 10.69 17.82 14.31
C PRO A 11 10.23 17.24 15.65
N ASP A 12 9.18 16.39 15.66
CA ASP A 12 8.66 15.79 16.88
C ASP A 12 9.67 14.81 17.51
N LEU A 13 10.33 13.99 16.68
CA LEU A 13 11.38 13.08 17.11
C LEU A 13 12.54 13.85 17.73
N LEU A 14 12.98 14.93 17.07
CA LEU A 14 14.03 15.79 17.63
C LEU A 14 13.64 16.34 18.99
N LYS A 15 12.41 16.83 19.12
CA LYS A 15 11.90 17.39 20.38
C LYS A 15 11.94 16.35 21.51
N LYS A 16 11.54 15.12 21.26
CA LYS A 16 11.57 14.01 22.24
C LYS A 16 13.00 13.68 22.64
N ILE A 17 13.91 13.51 21.68
CA ILE A 17 15.35 13.24 21.94
C ILE A 17 15.95 14.35 22.79
N MET A 18 15.76 15.62 22.40
CA MET A 18 16.34 16.75 23.10
C MET A 18 15.72 16.96 24.50
N SER A 19 14.44 16.66 24.67
CA SER A 19 13.79 16.68 25.99
C SER A 19 14.39 15.64 26.94
N ALA A 20 14.56 14.39 26.48
CA ALA A 20 15.18 13.33 27.24
C ALA A 20 16.64 13.67 27.58
N TYR A 21 17.40 14.14 26.59
CA TYR A 21 18.78 14.57 26.80
C TYR A 21 18.89 15.68 27.83
N ASN A 22 18.11 16.77 27.72
CA ASN A 22 18.22 17.94 28.59
C ASN A 22 17.91 17.62 30.06
N LYS A 23 16.95 16.72 30.33
CA LYS A 23 16.62 16.29 31.69
C LYS A 23 17.73 15.44 32.33
N HIS A 24 18.51 14.74 31.52
CA HIS A 24 19.57 13.84 31.96
C HIS A 24 20.96 14.31 31.52
N ALA A 25 21.13 15.60 31.19
CA ALA A 25 22.35 16.12 30.60
C ALA A 25 23.62 15.85 31.41
N SER A 26 23.51 15.79 32.75
CA SER A 26 24.64 15.48 33.67
C SER A 26 25.11 14.03 33.58
N GLU A 27 24.36 13.15 32.94
CA GLU A 27 24.72 11.73 32.77
C GLU A 27 25.55 11.47 31.51
N PHE A 28 25.80 12.52 30.70
CA PHE A 28 26.53 12.42 29.42
C PHE A 28 27.85 13.20 29.47
N ASP A 29 28.86 12.69 28.75
CA ASP A 29 30.15 13.31 28.57
C ASP A 29 30.22 14.21 27.34
N PHE A 30 29.11 14.51 26.70
CA PHE A 30 28.96 15.33 25.50
C PHE A 30 27.77 16.30 25.61
N VAL A 31 27.77 17.33 24.76
CA VAL A 31 26.67 18.28 24.62
C VAL A 31 26.00 18.07 23.28
N LEU A 32 24.67 18.11 23.24
CA LEU A 32 23.89 17.95 22.02
C LEU A 32 23.15 19.23 21.64
N GLU A 33 23.22 19.55 20.37
CA GLU A 33 22.31 20.46 19.66
C GLU A 33 21.64 19.70 18.52
N GLY A 34 20.50 20.18 17.99
CA GLY A 34 19.79 19.40 16.98
C GLY A 34 19.10 20.21 15.91
N VAL A 35 18.94 19.56 14.77
CA VAL A 35 18.16 20.02 13.63
C VAL A 35 17.30 18.86 13.12
N ALA A 36 16.08 19.15 12.69
CA ALA A 36 15.17 18.13 12.13
C ALA A 36 15.01 18.33 10.64
N GLN A 37 14.86 17.21 9.93
CA GLN A 37 14.31 17.14 8.58
C GLN A 37 12.78 17.15 8.63
N VAL A 38 12.17 17.02 7.45
CA VAL A 38 10.72 16.85 7.23
C VAL A 38 10.48 15.66 6.29
N GLY A 39 11.01 14.50 6.65
CA GLY A 39 11.08 13.33 5.78
C GLY A 39 12.11 13.51 4.66
N HIS A 40 11.87 12.92 3.48
CA HIS A 40 12.77 13.02 2.33
C HIS A 40 13.07 14.46 1.92
N LEU A 41 14.31 14.88 2.03
CA LEU A 41 14.78 16.14 1.44
C LEU A 41 15.15 15.94 -0.03
N PHE A 42 15.76 14.80 -0.36
CA PHE A 42 16.29 14.49 -1.66
C PHE A 42 15.43 13.45 -2.42
N GLY A 43 15.68 13.34 -3.69
CA GLY A 43 15.22 12.29 -4.59
C GLY A 43 16.12 12.26 -5.80
N LEU A 44 16.15 11.12 -6.48
CA LEU A 44 16.95 10.94 -7.69
C LEU A 44 16.54 11.92 -8.78
N LYS A 45 17.49 12.49 -9.49
CA LYS A 45 17.25 13.30 -10.68
C LYS A 45 16.58 12.48 -11.77
N LEU A 46 15.80 13.14 -12.62
CA LEU A 46 15.21 12.48 -13.79
C LEU A 46 16.27 12.20 -14.86
N PRO A 47 16.10 11.20 -15.75
CA PRO A 47 17.07 10.90 -16.82
C PRO A 47 17.50 12.13 -17.61
N LYS A 48 16.57 13.02 -17.98
CA LYS A 48 16.85 14.27 -18.72
C LYS A 48 17.68 15.30 -17.95
N GLU A 49 17.83 15.14 -16.63
CA GLU A 49 18.64 16.04 -15.77
C GLU A 49 20.06 15.50 -15.57
N MET A 50 20.27 14.21 -15.91
CA MET A 50 21.57 13.53 -15.82
C MET A 50 22.19 13.28 -17.19
N ASP A 51 21.38 13.25 -18.27
CA ASP A 51 21.80 12.91 -19.61
C ASP A 51 21.05 13.76 -20.65
N GLU A 52 21.78 14.58 -21.40
CA GLU A 52 21.20 15.48 -22.40
C GLU A 52 20.47 14.72 -23.51
N SER A 53 20.89 13.50 -23.86
CA SER A 53 20.23 12.66 -24.86
C SER A 53 18.78 12.33 -24.46
N MET A 54 18.48 12.34 -23.17
CA MET A 54 17.18 12.01 -22.59
C MET A 54 16.19 13.18 -22.52
N GLN A 55 16.51 14.34 -23.12
CA GLN A 55 15.60 15.49 -23.18
C GLN A 55 14.31 15.16 -23.97
N LYS A 56 14.43 14.36 -25.03
CA LYS A 56 13.30 13.90 -25.82
C LYS A 56 13.38 12.38 -25.96
N TRP A 57 12.44 11.68 -25.38
CA TRP A 57 12.41 10.23 -25.37
C TRP A 57 12.13 9.66 -26.79
N SER A 58 12.93 8.67 -27.18
CA SER A 58 12.68 7.76 -28.30
C SER A 58 12.91 6.33 -27.86
N GLN A 59 12.35 5.34 -28.56
CA GLN A 59 12.49 3.93 -28.18
C GLN A 59 13.96 3.45 -28.19
N ASP A 60 14.78 4.03 -29.06
CA ASP A 60 16.18 3.62 -29.25
C ASP A 60 17.08 4.02 -28.06
N LEU A 61 16.63 4.97 -27.23
CA LEU A 61 17.34 5.40 -26.02
C LEU A 61 17.18 4.43 -24.84
N PHE A 62 16.31 3.45 -24.92
CA PHE A 62 16.08 2.48 -23.86
C PHE A 62 16.62 1.10 -24.26
N PRO A 63 17.18 0.29 -23.31
CA PRO A 63 17.30 0.61 -21.89
C PRO A 63 18.36 1.69 -21.61
N TRP A 64 18.03 2.60 -20.69
CA TRP A 64 18.90 3.65 -20.23
C TRP A 64 19.35 3.39 -18.78
N PHE A 65 20.63 3.69 -18.50
CA PHE A 65 21.19 3.56 -17.15
C PHE A 65 22.01 4.80 -16.81
N PRO A 66 21.89 5.33 -15.59
CA PRO A 66 22.71 6.46 -15.17
C PRO A 66 24.19 6.05 -15.06
N HIS A 67 25.09 6.94 -15.45
CA HIS A 67 26.53 6.77 -15.21
C HIS A 67 26.86 6.93 -13.72
N HIS A 68 26.22 7.89 -13.07
CA HIS A 68 26.30 8.16 -11.64
C HIS A 68 24.89 8.42 -11.10
N TRP A 69 24.68 8.07 -9.85
CA TRP A 69 23.45 8.42 -9.16
C TRP A 69 23.55 9.88 -8.70
N GLU A 70 22.60 10.71 -9.10
CA GLU A 70 22.56 12.11 -8.76
C GLU A 70 21.22 12.45 -8.09
N TYR A 71 21.31 13.27 -7.06
CA TYR A 71 20.17 13.66 -6.26
C TYR A 71 19.80 15.13 -6.47
N LYS A 72 18.58 15.48 -6.17
CA LYS A 72 18.09 16.85 -6.11
C LYS A 72 17.12 17.03 -4.95
N ILE A 73 17.03 18.24 -4.42
CA ILE A 73 16.03 18.57 -3.40
C ILE A 73 14.63 18.49 -4.00
N THR A 74 13.73 17.79 -3.30
CA THR A 74 12.34 17.61 -3.71
C THR A 74 11.46 18.61 -2.98
N GLU A 75 11.23 19.80 -3.55
CA GLU A 75 10.29 20.76 -2.98
C GLU A 75 8.84 20.27 -3.12
N SER A 76 8.08 20.36 -2.04
CA SER A 76 6.65 20.08 -2.06
C SER A 76 5.88 21.25 -2.67
N LYS A 77 4.97 20.97 -3.61
CA LYS A 77 4.02 21.96 -4.12
C LYS A 77 2.95 22.32 -3.08
N GLU A 78 2.79 21.51 -2.06
CA GLU A 78 1.87 21.75 -0.96
C GLU A 78 2.55 22.61 0.11
N LYS A 79 1.98 23.74 0.44
CA LYS A 79 2.45 24.65 1.51
C LYS A 79 2.17 24.08 2.93
N LYS A 80 2.47 22.78 3.15
CA LYS A 80 2.28 22.12 4.45
C LYS A 80 3.30 22.56 5.50
N PHE A 81 4.47 23.03 5.08
CA PHE A 81 5.56 23.40 5.98
C PHE A 81 5.85 24.90 5.90
N LYS A 82 6.09 25.53 7.07
CA LYS A 82 6.48 26.95 7.16
C LYS A 82 7.88 27.22 6.55
N THR A 83 8.72 26.19 6.52
CA THR A 83 10.10 26.25 6.03
C THR A 83 10.26 25.32 4.83
N SER A 84 10.86 25.78 3.74
CA SER A 84 11.11 24.93 2.57
C SER A 84 12.17 23.86 2.85
N LYS A 85 12.15 22.75 2.12
CA LYS A 85 13.16 21.69 2.23
C LYS A 85 14.56 22.22 1.91
N THR A 86 14.68 23.14 0.96
CA THR A 86 15.92 23.82 0.62
C THR A 86 16.50 24.58 1.82
N GLN A 87 15.67 25.31 2.55
CA GLN A 87 16.13 26.04 3.76
C GLN A 87 16.54 25.07 4.87
N ILE A 88 15.83 23.97 5.05
CA ILE A 88 16.18 22.93 6.03
C ILE A 88 17.54 22.30 5.66
N TYR A 89 17.74 21.96 4.39
CA TYR A 89 19.01 21.42 3.91
C TYR A 89 20.17 22.38 4.17
N HIS A 90 20.03 23.66 3.78
CA HIS A 90 21.10 24.63 4.04
C HIS A 90 21.41 24.77 5.53
N LYS A 91 20.39 24.79 6.39
CA LYS A 91 20.60 24.82 7.84
C LYS A 91 21.41 23.61 8.35
N ILE A 92 21.14 22.42 7.81
CA ILE A 92 21.88 21.19 8.15
C ILE A 92 23.32 21.32 7.63
N LYS A 93 23.51 21.71 6.37
CA LYS A 93 24.81 21.86 5.74
C LYS A 93 25.67 22.87 6.47
N ASP A 94 25.13 24.06 6.77
CA ASP A 94 25.84 25.11 7.51
C ASP A 94 26.25 24.64 8.91
N ALA A 95 25.38 23.88 9.59
CA ALA A 95 25.69 23.31 10.89
C ALA A 95 26.87 22.32 10.79
N LEU A 96 26.81 21.39 9.82
CA LEU A 96 27.89 20.40 9.60
C LEU A 96 29.25 21.03 9.31
N HIS A 97 29.26 22.16 8.58
CA HIS A 97 30.51 22.86 8.21
C HIS A 97 30.88 24.01 9.16
N SER A 98 30.13 24.21 10.25
CA SER A 98 30.38 25.31 11.20
C SER A 98 31.64 25.19 12.03
N GLY A 99 32.26 24.02 12.08
CA GLY A 99 33.40 23.71 12.98
C GLY A 99 33.02 23.63 14.47
N LYS A 100 31.72 23.65 14.79
CA LYS A 100 31.21 23.64 16.17
C LYS A 100 31.05 22.23 16.74
N TYR A 101 30.94 21.21 15.89
CA TYR A 101 30.58 19.86 16.29
C TYR A 101 31.70 18.87 16.03
N ASP A 102 31.86 17.93 16.95
CA ASP A 102 32.84 16.85 16.88
C ASP A 102 32.28 15.57 16.24
N PHE A 103 30.98 15.41 16.25
CA PHE A 103 30.27 14.24 15.67
C PHE A 103 28.83 14.57 15.36
N VAL A 104 28.21 13.71 14.52
CA VAL A 104 26.78 13.74 14.20
C VAL A 104 26.09 12.58 14.91
N VAL A 105 24.90 12.82 15.44
CA VAL A 105 23.97 11.78 15.86
C VAL A 105 22.91 11.61 14.78
N HIS A 106 22.98 10.51 14.06
CA HIS A 106 22.00 10.08 13.08
C HIS A 106 20.76 9.55 13.81
N ALA A 107 19.67 10.29 13.79
CA ALA A 107 18.41 9.99 14.45
C ALA A 107 17.24 9.90 13.44
N GLY A 108 17.41 9.07 12.40
CA GLY A 108 16.32 8.58 11.57
C GLY A 108 15.52 7.51 12.29
N ASP A 109 14.29 7.27 11.86
CA ASP A 109 13.49 6.16 12.37
C ASP A 109 14.29 4.84 12.22
N PRO A 110 14.13 3.84 13.10
CA PRO A 110 14.91 2.62 13.07
C PRO A 110 14.39 1.63 12.00
N ASP A 111 14.42 2.06 10.75
CA ASP A 111 14.05 1.29 9.57
C ASP A 111 14.93 1.64 8.35
N GLN A 112 14.69 0.96 7.22
CA GLN A 112 15.45 1.18 5.99
C GLN A 112 15.27 2.59 5.44
N GLU A 113 14.08 3.18 5.60
CA GLU A 113 13.77 4.52 5.08
C GLU A 113 14.46 5.60 5.92
N GLY A 114 14.36 5.52 7.25
CA GLY A 114 15.03 6.45 8.16
C GLY A 114 16.55 6.41 8.05
N GLU A 115 17.13 5.22 7.77
CA GLU A 115 18.54 5.06 7.49
C GLU A 115 18.95 5.78 6.19
N LEU A 116 18.18 5.58 5.13
CA LEU A 116 18.42 6.19 3.82
C LEU A 116 18.32 7.71 3.87
N LEU A 117 17.26 8.25 4.47
CA LEU A 117 16.95 9.68 4.49
C LEU A 117 18.07 10.54 5.08
N ILE A 118 18.60 10.11 6.22
CA ILE A 118 19.62 10.87 6.92
C ILE A 118 20.96 10.72 6.19
N ARG A 119 21.32 9.51 5.74
CA ARG A 119 22.59 9.29 5.02
C ARG A 119 22.64 10.00 3.68
N GLU A 120 21.55 10.05 2.92
CA GLU A 120 21.46 10.87 1.70
C GLU A 120 21.76 12.35 2.02
N THR A 121 21.17 12.88 3.08
CA THR A 121 21.38 14.27 3.48
C THR A 121 22.81 14.52 3.91
N LEU A 122 23.43 13.61 4.66
CA LEU A 122 24.82 13.72 5.07
C LEU A 122 25.77 13.66 3.88
N MET A 123 25.52 12.74 2.93
CA MET A 123 26.29 12.59 1.70
C MET A 123 26.20 13.86 0.84
N GLU A 124 25.00 14.35 0.55
CA GLU A 124 24.80 15.56 -0.27
C GLU A 124 25.30 16.83 0.40
N ALA A 125 25.32 16.87 1.73
CA ALA A 125 25.91 17.98 2.48
C ALA A 125 27.44 17.93 2.52
N GLY A 126 28.07 16.82 2.11
CA GLY A 126 29.54 16.63 2.18
C GLY A 126 30.02 16.50 3.63
N ASN A 127 29.33 15.73 4.45
CA ASN A 127 29.68 15.52 5.85
C ASN A 127 31.05 14.82 6.00
N SER A 128 31.90 15.36 6.83
CA SER A 128 33.21 14.78 7.19
C SER A 128 33.32 14.40 8.68
N LEU A 129 32.28 14.70 9.46
CA LEU A 129 32.27 14.39 10.89
C LEU A 129 31.94 12.91 11.11
N PRO A 130 32.50 12.27 12.16
CA PRO A 130 32.07 10.93 12.55
C PRO A 130 30.60 10.87 12.83
N VAL A 131 29.92 9.84 12.33
CA VAL A 131 28.47 9.65 12.51
C VAL A 131 28.21 8.53 13.52
N LYS A 132 27.37 8.81 14.49
CA LYS A 132 26.90 7.86 15.48
C LYS A 132 25.41 7.64 15.34
N ARG A 133 24.98 6.40 15.30
CA ARG A 133 23.57 6.02 15.13
C ARG A 133 22.85 5.94 16.47
N LEU A 134 21.79 6.69 16.60
CA LEU A 134 20.78 6.54 17.64
C LEU A 134 19.68 5.62 17.12
N TRP A 135 19.73 4.34 17.51
CA TRP A 135 18.74 3.34 17.10
C TRP A 135 17.74 3.14 18.23
N VAL A 136 16.67 3.92 18.21
CA VAL A 136 15.63 3.88 19.24
C VAL A 136 14.28 3.83 18.55
N ASN A 137 13.44 2.91 18.98
CA ASN A 137 12.05 2.95 18.60
C ASN A 137 11.48 4.34 18.91
N ALA A 138 10.64 4.86 18.03
CA ALA A 138 9.92 6.10 18.26
C ALA A 138 8.92 5.96 19.45
N SER A 139 9.39 5.30 20.49
CA SER A 139 8.72 5.11 21.76
C SER A 139 8.39 6.47 22.37
N THR A 140 7.36 6.51 23.15
CA THR A 140 7.02 7.69 23.95
C THR A 140 7.77 7.72 25.27
N ASN A 141 8.54 6.67 25.56
CA ASN A 141 9.24 6.51 26.83
C ASN A 141 10.58 7.26 26.79
N GLU A 142 10.76 8.20 27.73
CA GLU A 142 11.98 9.00 27.87
C GLU A 142 13.22 8.16 28.18
N GLU A 143 13.06 7.09 28.97
CA GLU A 143 14.15 6.20 29.36
C GLU A 143 14.80 5.51 28.14
N ASP A 144 14.01 5.18 27.11
CA ASP A 144 14.53 4.53 25.91
C ASP A 144 15.45 5.46 25.13
N TYR A 145 15.13 6.75 25.05
CA TYR A 145 16.01 7.75 24.45
C TYR A 145 17.30 7.92 25.25
N VAL A 146 17.23 7.93 26.58
CA VAL A 146 18.41 8.02 27.44
C VAL A 146 19.30 6.80 27.27
N LYS A 147 18.75 5.60 27.26
CA LYS A 147 19.49 4.35 27.01
C LYS A 147 20.12 4.36 25.61
N GLY A 148 19.36 4.78 24.59
CA GLY A 148 19.86 4.90 23.21
C GLY A 148 21.03 5.88 23.10
N LEU A 149 20.95 7.05 23.73
CA LEU A 149 22.03 8.03 23.75
C LEU A 149 23.28 7.54 24.49
N LYS A 150 23.12 6.69 25.51
CA LYS A 150 24.25 6.04 26.18
C LYS A 150 24.89 4.92 25.35
N SER A 151 24.17 4.35 24.39
CA SER A 151 24.61 3.22 23.57
C SER A 151 24.83 3.59 22.09
N LEU A 152 25.15 4.85 21.80
CA LEU A 152 25.45 5.32 20.44
C LEU A 152 26.58 4.50 19.82
N LYS A 153 26.35 3.96 18.62
CA LYS A 153 27.29 3.16 17.83
C LYS A 153 27.68 3.88 16.56
N SER A 154 28.78 3.44 15.92
CA SER A 154 29.10 3.96 14.59
C SER A 154 28.03 3.55 13.58
N ASP A 155 27.64 4.47 12.69
CA ASP A 155 26.74 4.16 11.59
C ASP A 155 27.35 3.22 10.54
N SER A 156 28.68 3.08 10.54
CA SER A 156 29.43 2.15 9.71
C SER A 156 29.48 0.72 10.25
N GLU A 157 28.85 0.43 11.41
CA GLU A 157 28.71 -0.96 11.83
C GLU A 157 27.94 -1.78 10.79
N PRO A 158 28.33 -3.04 10.53
CA PRO A 158 27.74 -3.87 9.47
C PRO A 158 26.21 -3.93 9.51
N PHE A 159 25.63 -3.88 10.71
CA PHE A 159 24.18 -3.88 10.88
C PHE A 159 23.52 -2.66 10.20
N TYR A 160 23.98 -1.45 10.47
CA TYR A 160 23.41 -0.22 9.89
C TYR A 160 23.80 -0.05 8.43
N GLU A 161 25.05 -0.40 8.09
CA GLU A 161 25.52 -0.35 6.71
C GLU A 161 24.71 -1.25 5.79
N ASN A 162 24.41 -2.47 6.19
CA ASN A 162 23.62 -3.40 5.39
C ASN A 162 22.18 -2.91 5.21
N ILE A 163 21.56 -2.31 6.22
CA ILE A 163 20.23 -1.69 6.12
C ILE A 163 20.26 -0.57 5.08
N TYR A 164 21.25 0.30 5.12
CA TYR A 164 21.43 1.37 4.15
C TYR A 164 21.63 0.83 2.73
N GLN A 165 22.49 -0.18 2.56
CA GLN A 165 22.73 -0.80 1.25
C GLN A 165 21.44 -1.46 0.69
N ALA A 166 20.63 -2.09 1.53
CA ALA A 166 19.35 -2.64 1.12
C ALA A 166 18.35 -1.54 0.70
N ALA A 167 18.33 -0.41 1.42
CA ALA A 167 17.48 0.74 1.07
C ALA A 167 17.89 1.39 -0.26
N LEU A 168 19.19 1.57 -0.50
CA LEU A 168 19.73 2.04 -1.79
C LEU A 168 19.39 1.07 -2.93
N ALA A 169 19.58 -0.23 -2.71
CA ALA A 169 19.26 -1.26 -3.70
C ALA A 169 17.78 -1.19 -4.12
N ARG A 170 16.87 -0.99 -3.16
CA ARG A 170 15.44 -0.79 -3.40
C ARG A 170 15.18 0.48 -4.21
N GLN A 171 15.73 1.62 -3.78
CA GLN A 171 15.55 2.91 -4.44
C GLN A 171 16.04 2.87 -5.89
N HIS A 172 17.25 2.34 -6.13
CA HIS A 172 17.85 2.24 -7.45
C HIS A 172 17.09 1.28 -8.36
N SER A 173 16.66 0.12 -7.85
CA SER A 173 15.91 -0.85 -8.66
C SER A 173 14.54 -0.30 -9.07
N ASP A 174 13.79 0.29 -8.14
CA ASP A 174 12.48 0.88 -8.44
C ASP A 174 12.60 2.05 -9.42
N TYR A 175 13.68 2.85 -9.32
CA TYR A 175 13.99 3.90 -10.29
C TYR A 175 14.29 3.34 -11.68
N LEU A 176 15.20 2.36 -11.81
CA LEU A 176 15.58 1.75 -13.08
C LEU A 176 14.36 1.14 -13.80
N ILE A 177 13.49 0.46 -13.05
CA ILE A 177 12.26 -0.10 -13.61
C ILE A 177 11.33 1.02 -14.07
N GLY A 178 11.05 1.98 -13.21
CA GLY A 178 10.15 3.08 -13.53
C GLY A 178 10.61 3.89 -14.75
N MET A 179 11.89 4.22 -14.82
CA MET A 179 12.48 5.07 -15.85
C MET A 179 12.78 4.36 -17.17
N ASN A 180 12.73 3.04 -17.23
CA ASN A 180 12.90 2.28 -18.46
C ASN A 180 11.58 1.75 -19.01
N PHE A 181 10.76 1.10 -18.19
CA PHE A 181 9.54 0.47 -18.67
C PHE A 181 8.42 1.49 -18.95
N SER A 182 8.23 2.49 -18.09
CA SER A 182 7.17 3.49 -18.28
C SER A 182 7.30 4.28 -19.56
N PRO A 183 8.48 4.80 -19.94
CA PRO A 183 8.67 5.48 -21.22
C PRO A 183 8.43 4.59 -22.42
N VAL A 184 8.94 3.36 -22.43
CA VAL A 184 8.77 2.43 -23.55
C VAL A 184 7.29 2.12 -23.78
N VAL A 185 6.55 1.78 -22.70
CA VAL A 185 5.11 1.52 -22.82
C VAL A 185 4.39 2.79 -23.27
N SER A 186 4.72 3.96 -22.70
CA SER A 186 4.08 5.23 -23.07
C SER A 186 4.30 5.62 -24.53
N LEU A 187 5.52 5.46 -25.04
CA LEU A 187 5.85 5.77 -26.43
C LEU A 187 5.13 4.85 -27.42
N ARG A 188 4.99 3.57 -27.07
CA ARG A 188 4.38 2.57 -27.93
C ARG A 188 2.85 2.58 -27.88
N SER A 189 2.26 2.88 -26.71
CA SER A 189 0.80 2.93 -26.53
C SER A 189 0.18 4.29 -26.89
N ASN A 190 0.98 5.32 -27.10
CA ASN A 190 0.55 6.73 -27.21
C ASN A 190 -0.23 7.25 -25.99
N GLU A 191 -0.09 6.61 -24.83
CA GLU A 191 -0.72 7.00 -23.58
C GLU A 191 0.31 7.01 -22.45
N VAL A 192 0.26 8.02 -21.58
CA VAL A 192 1.18 8.05 -20.42
C VAL A 192 0.90 6.86 -19.52
N SER A 193 1.88 5.96 -19.47
CA SER A 193 1.84 4.73 -18.69
C SER A 193 2.84 4.79 -17.53
N ASN A 194 2.40 4.35 -16.36
CA ASN A 194 3.25 4.20 -15.19
C ASN A 194 3.44 2.71 -14.93
N VAL A 195 4.64 2.23 -15.18
CA VAL A 195 5.03 0.85 -14.94
C VAL A 195 5.99 0.82 -13.77
N GLY A 196 5.79 -0.11 -12.87
CA GLY A 196 6.63 -0.27 -11.69
C GLY A 196 6.28 -1.58 -10.99
N ARG A 197 7.19 -2.12 -10.23
CA ARG A 197 7.10 -3.43 -9.58
C ARG A 197 5.74 -3.67 -8.90
N LEU A 198 5.45 -2.91 -7.85
CA LEU A 198 4.20 -3.06 -7.09
C LEU A 198 2.96 -2.59 -7.88
N LYS A 199 3.08 -1.49 -8.63
CA LYS A 199 1.95 -0.94 -9.41
C LYS A 199 1.46 -1.90 -10.48
N SER A 200 2.37 -2.50 -11.24
CA SER A 200 2.04 -3.44 -12.32
C SER A 200 1.38 -4.70 -11.79
N PHE A 201 1.89 -5.25 -10.69
CA PHE A 201 1.29 -6.41 -10.04
C PHE A 201 -0.13 -6.12 -9.52
N ILE A 202 -0.34 -5.00 -8.83
CA ILE A 202 -1.67 -4.61 -8.34
C ILE A 202 -2.67 -4.46 -9.51
N ILE A 203 -2.27 -3.79 -10.61
CA ILE A 203 -3.13 -3.64 -11.78
C ILE A 203 -3.46 -5.00 -12.38
N ALA A 204 -2.47 -5.89 -12.53
CA ALA A 204 -2.65 -7.25 -13.04
C ALA A 204 -3.65 -8.02 -12.17
N LEU A 205 -3.43 -8.05 -10.86
CA LEU A 205 -4.27 -8.77 -9.91
C LEU A 205 -5.75 -8.31 -9.96
N ILE A 206 -5.99 -7.01 -10.12
CA ILE A 206 -7.35 -6.46 -10.20
C ILE A 206 -7.98 -6.73 -11.56
N CYS A 207 -7.21 -6.63 -12.66
CA CYS A 207 -7.71 -6.95 -14.00
C CYS A 207 -8.07 -8.43 -14.14
N GLU A 208 -7.21 -9.33 -13.68
CA GLU A 208 -7.46 -10.78 -13.68
C GLU A 208 -8.69 -11.14 -12.85
N ARG A 209 -8.83 -10.55 -11.67
CA ARG A 209 -10.02 -10.73 -10.84
C ARG A 209 -11.29 -10.20 -11.51
N GLU A 210 -11.21 -9.08 -12.22
CA GLU A 210 -12.35 -8.56 -12.99
C GLU A 210 -12.74 -9.51 -14.12
N GLU A 211 -11.76 -10.09 -14.83
CA GLU A 211 -12.00 -11.10 -15.86
C GLU A 211 -12.63 -12.38 -15.27
N GLU A 212 -12.14 -12.87 -14.13
CA GLU A 212 -12.75 -14.00 -13.40
C GLU A 212 -14.21 -13.72 -13.05
N VAL A 213 -14.50 -12.50 -12.56
CA VAL A 213 -15.87 -12.08 -12.15
C VAL A 213 -16.78 -11.97 -13.36
N LEU A 214 -16.31 -11.41 -14.49
CA LEU A 214 -17.11 -11.21 -15.69
C LEU A 214 -17.37 -12.52 -16.45
N ASN A 215 -16.38 -13.40 -16.49
CA ASN A 215 -16.45 -14.68 -17.21
C ASN A 215 -16.98 -15.84 -16.34
N TRP A 216 -17.29 -15.57 -15.06
CA TRP A 216 -17.80 -16.60 -14.16
C TRP A 216 -19.12 -17.18 -14.64
N LYS A 217 -19.17 -18.49 -14.66
CA LYS A 217 -20.39 -19.25 -14.98
C LYS A 217 -20.83 -20.02 -13.74
N PRO A 218 -22.14 -20.03 -13.43
CA PRO A 218 -22.67 -20.87 -12.37
C PRO A 218 -22.30 -22.33 -12.62
N SER A 219 -21.77 -22.98 -11.60
CA SER A 219 -21.55 -24.42 -11.61
C SER A 219 -21.97 -24.97 -10.25
N SER A 220 -22.39 -26.22 -10.25
CA SER A 220 -22.80 -26.93 -9.06
C SER A 220 -22.01 -28.24 -8.95
N SER A 221 -21.71 -28.63 -7.75
CA SER A 221 -21.27 -29.98 -7.42
C SER A 221 -22.25 -30.59 -6.43
N TYR A 222 -22.37 -31.90 -6.42
CA TYR A 222 -23.38 -32.59 -5.67
C TYR A 222 -22.75 -33.53 -4.66
N GLY A 223 -23.07 -33.33 -3.38
CA GLY A 223 -22.68 -34.20 -2.28
C GLY A 223 -23.81 -35.11 -1.87
N ILE A 224 -23.51 -36.12 -1.07
CA ILE A 224 -24.48 -37.00 -0.44
C ILE A 224 -24.42 -36.80 1.07
N ARG A 225 -25.57 -36.51 1.68
CA ARG A 225 -25.75 -36.43 3.13
C ARG A 225 -26.55 -37.60 3.63
N ALA A 226 -26.01 -38.36 4.54
CA ALA A 226 -26.74 -39.37 5.29
C ALA A 226 -27.36 -38.75 6.53
N LYS A 227 -28.67 -38.89 6.71
CA LYS A 227 -29.38 -38.58 7.95
C LYS A 227 -29.57 -39.86 8.76
N TYR A 228 -29.21 -39.82 10.01
CA TYR A 228 -29.32 -40.97 10.90
C TYR A 228 -30.47 -40.79 11.90
N LYS A 229 -31.19 -41.88 12.18
CA LYS A 229 -32.31 -41.88 13.17
C LYS A 229 -31.83 -41.47 14.57
N GLU A 230 -30.58 -41.63 14.85
CA GLU A 230 -29.90 -41.21 16.07
C GLU A 230 -29.75 -39.70 16.23
N GLY A 231 -30.27 -38.88 15.25
CA GLY A 231 -30.38 -37.46 15.37
C GLY A 231 -29.17 -36.63 14.89
N PHE A 232 -28.35 -37.18 14.01
CA PHE A 232 -27.25 -36.45 13.37
C PHE A 232 -27.16 -36.73 11.88
N SER A 233 -26.31 -35.99 11.18
CA SER A 233 -26.08 -36.17 9.74
C SER A 233 -24.60 -36.14 9.42
N GLY A 234 -24.19 -37.01 8.47
CA GLY A 234 -22.83 -37.03 7.95
C GLY A 234 -22.80 -36.72 6.45
N ASP A 235 -21.81 -35.97 6.01
CA ASP A 235 -21.60 -35.68 4.60
C ASP A 235 -20.55 -36.64 4.03
N HIS A 236 -20.85 -37.20 2.85
CA HIS A 236 -19.85 -37.98 2.09
C HIS A 236 -18.67 -37.11 1.74
N ILE A 237 -17.47 -37.64 1.81
CA ILE A 237 -16.23 -36.89 1.61
C ILE A 237 -16.03 -36.41 0.18
N GLU A 238 -16.66 -37.03 -0.80
CA GLU A 238 -16.54 -36.67 -2.22
C GLU A 238 -17.75 -35.92 -2.72
N PHE A 239 -17.49 -34.99 -3.69
CA PHE A 239 -18.51 -34.29 -4.43
C PHE A 239 -18.49 -34.71 -5.89
N PHE A 240 -19.66 -34.87 -6.48
CA PHE A 240 -19.86 -35.31 -7.85
C PHE A 240 -20.17 -34.13 -8.79
N PRO A 241 -19.71 -34.18 -10.06
CA PRO A 241 -19.92 -33.08 -11.00
C PRO A 241 -21.37 -32.93 -11.48
N THR A 242 -22.17 -34.01 -11.41
CA THR A 242 -23.61 -33.98 -11.80
C THR A 242 -24.47 -34.67 -10.76
N LYS A 243 -25.76 -34.29 -10.73
CA LYS A 243 -26.73 -34.88 -9.82
C LYS A 243 -26.92 -36.37 -10.08
N GLU A 244 -26.97 -36.79 -11.36
CA GLU A 244 -27.13 -38.19 -11.76
C GLU A 244 -26.01 -39.06 -11.15
N LYS A 245 -24.75 -38.63 -11.24
CA LYS A 245 -23.62 -39.37 -10.63
C LYS A 245 -23.73 -39.50 -9.10
N ALA A 246 -24.26 -38.46 -8.45
CA ALA A 246 -24.53 -38.52 -7.01
C ALA A 246 -25.69 -39.46 -6.68
N GLU A 247 -26.76 -39.49 -7.50
CA GLU A 247 -27.88 -40.45 -7.34
C GLU A 247 -27.43 -41.91 -7.61
N ASP A 248 -26.65 -42.14 -8.65
CA ASP A 248 -26.06 -43.47 -8.95
C ASP A 248 -25.24 -43.96 -7.74
N MET A 249 -24.37 -43.12 -7.20
CA MET A 249 -23.58 -43.43 -6.02
C MET A 249 -24.45 -43.70 -4.79
N LYS A 250 -25.49 -42.89 -4.57
CA LYS A 250 -26.46 -43.04 -3.49
C LYS A 250 -27.15 -44.41 -3.54
N SER A 251 -27.45 -44.94 -4.73
CA SER A 251 -28.09 -46.23 -4.92
C SER A 251 -27.26 -47.44 -4.43
N LEU A 252 -25.93 -47.25 -4.26
CA LEU A 252 -25.02 -48.27 -3.75
C LEU A 252 -24.98 -48.34 -2.22
N MET A 253 -25.60 -47.37 -1.54
CA MET A 253 -25.54 -47.19 -0.09
C MET A 253 -26.60 -48.01 0.61
N GLY A 254 -26.26 -48.50 1.81
CA GLY A 254 -27.11 -49.35 2.64
C GLY A 254 -27.96 -48.55 3.66
N THR A 255 -28.85 -49.25 4.34
CA THR A 255 -29.74 -48.65 5.34
C THR A 255 -29.13 -48.51 6.73
N SER A 256 -27.87 -48.95 6.93
CA SER A 256 -27.13 -48.84 8.18
C SER A 256 -25.67 -48.43 7.95
N ALA A 257 -25.06 -47.79 8.93
CA ALA A 257 -23.68 -47.40 8.88
C ALA A 257 -22.98 -47.74 10.20
N LEU A 258 -21.68 -48.12 10.15
CA LEU A 258 -20.85 -48.37 11.30
C LEU A 258 -20.09 -47.11 11.69
N ILE A 259 -20.12 -46.72 12.97
CA ILE A 259 -19.27 -45.66 13.48
C ILE A 259 -17.82 -46.14 13.59
N THR A 260 -16.97 -45.65 12.70
CA THR A 260 -15.54 -46.04 12.66
C THR A 260 -14.67 -45.13 13.52
N LEU A 261 -15.10 -43.92 13.73
CA LEU A 261 -14.43 -42.92 14.60
C LEU A 261 -15.47 -42.11 15.37
N ASN A 262 -15.24 -41.89 16.66
CA ASN A 262 -15.87 -40.84 17.44
C ASN A 262 -14.82 -40.24 18.36
N GLU A 263 -14.36 -39.05 18.06
CA GLU A 263 -13.29 -38.38 18.79
C GLU A 263 -13.72 -36.95 19.14
N THR A 264 -13.59 -36.60 20.41
CA THR A 264 -13.77 -35.22 20.89
C THR A 264 -12.45 -34.68 21.38
N LYS A 265 -12.04 -33.55 20.81
CA LYS A 265 -10.81 -32.85 21.22
C LYS A 265 -11.17 -31.48 21.81
N ARG A 266 -10.64 -31.24 23.00
CA ARG A 266 -10.70 -29.89 23.60
C ARG A 266 -9.64 -29.00 22.96
N VAL A 267 -10.10 -27.93 22.31
CA VAL A 267 -9.24 -26.98 21.58
C VAL A 267 -9.28 -25.65 22.32
N ARG A 268 -8.10 -25.10 22.59
CA ARG A 268 -7.93 -23.76 23.13
C ARG A 268 -7.49 -22.83 22.01
N GLN A 269 -8.23 -21.76 21.80
CA GLN A 269 -7.90 -20.73 20.82
C GLN A 269 -7.61 -19.44 21.57
N TYR A 270 -6.39 -18.94 21.44
CA TYR A 270 -5.95 -17.69 22.05
C TYR A 270 -6.36 -16.49 21.19
N ALA A 271 -6.34 -15.30 21.78
CA ALA A 271 -6.57 -14.05 21.05
C ALA A 271 -5.60 -13.93 19.86
N PRO A 272 -6.02 -13.24 18.79
CA PRO A 272 -5.15 -12.99 17.65
C PRO A 272 -3.82 -12.32 18.05
N PRO A 273 -2.79 -12.37 17.18
CA PRO A 273 -1.60 -11.53 17.36
C PRO A 273 -1.99 -10.05 17.45
N LEU A 274 -1.19 -9.26 18.14
CA LEU A 274 -1.39 -7.81 18.20
C LEU A 274 -1.36 -7.20 16.80
N PHE A 275 -2.07 -6.10 16.60
CA PHE A 275 -2.11 -5.47 15.29
C PHE A 275 -0.74 -4.97 14.82
N LYS A 276 -0.44 -5.23 13.57
CA LYS A 276 0.46 -4.45 12.71
C LYS A 276 -0.39 -3.58 11.76
N LEU A 277 0.22 -2.67 11.02
CA LEU A 277 -0.54 -1.74 10.17
C LEU A 277 -1.47 -2.48 9.20
N SER A 278 -0.96 -3.50 8.51
CA SER A 278 -1.75 -4.24 7.51
C SER A 278 -2.94 -4.99 8.14
N THR A 279 -2.76 -5.66 9.28
CA THR A 279 -3.87 -6.37 9.95
C THR A 279 -4.92 -5.40 10.48
N LEU A 280 -4.52 -4.24 11.01
CA LEU A 280 -5.45 -3.17 11.38
C LEU A 280 -6.23 -2.65 10.16
N GLN A 281 -5.56 -2.41 9.03
CA GLN A 281 -6.20 -1.99 7.77
C GLN A 281 -7.24 -3.01 7.28
N ILE A 282 -6.91 -4.31 7.35
CA ILE A 282 -7.82 -5.40 6.96
C ILE A 282 -9.06 -5.41 7.86
N GLU A 283 -8.88 -5.37 9.18
CA GLU A 283 -10.01 -5.40 10.12
C GLU A 283 -10.85 -4.13 10.03
N ALA A 284 -10.23 -2.95 9.94
CA ALA A 284 -10.93 -1.68 9.78
C ALA A 284 -11.73 -1.59 8.46
N SER A 285 -11.26 -2.26 7.40
CA SER A 285 -11.97 -2.30 6.11
C SER A 285 -13.33 -2.99 6.22
N LYS A 286 -13.51 -3.93 7.15
CA LYS A 286 -14.81 -4.57 7.43
C LYS A 286 -15.83 -3.57 7.99
N LYS A 287 -15.35 -2.47 8.58
CA LYS A 287 -16.14 -1.34 9.09
C LYS A 287 -16.26 -0.19 8.08
N GLY A 288 -15.71 -0.36 6.86
CA GLY A 288 -15.82 0.59 5.75
C GLY A 288 -14.66 1.59 5.62
N PHE A 289 -13.63 1.50 6.45
CA PHE A 289 -12.44 2.34 6.33
C PHE A 289 -11.57 1.94 5.13
N LYS A 290 -10.94 2.93 4.49
CA LYS A 290 -9.91 2.69 3.48
C LYS A 290 -8.54 2.52 4.14
N ALA A 291 -7.65 1.75 3.52
CA ALA A 291 -6.32 1.49 4.07
C ALA A 291 -5.50 2.76 4.32
N GLU A 292 -5.60 3.75 3.41
CA GLU A 292 -4.97 5.07 3.57
C GLU A 292 -5.55 5.83 4.76
N GLU A 293 -6.88 5.88 4.88
CA GLU A 293 -7.57 6.56 5.97
C GLU A 293 -7.15 5.97 7.33
N VAL A 294 -7.06 4.65 7.43
CA VAL A 294 -6.56 3.97 8.64
C VAL A 294 -5.12 4.39 8.97
N GLN A 295 -4.25 4.46 7.96
CA GLN A 295 -2.86 4.88 8.13
C GLN A 295 -2.77 6.34 8.62
N ASP A 296 -3.54 7.25 8.05
CA ASP A 296 -3.55 8.67 8.44
C ASP A 296 -4.10 8.84 9.85
N ILE A 297 -5.17 8.13 10.21
CA ILE A 297 -5.74 8.13 11.56
C ILE A 297 -4.74 7.57 12.57
N ALA A 298 -4.11 6.44 12.26
CA ALA A 298 -3.10 5.83 13.11
C ALA A 298 -1.89 6.76 13.31
N GLN A 299 -1.46 7.46 12.26
CA GLN A 299 -0.41 8.47 12.34
C GLN A 299 -0.81 9.64 13.27
N SER A 300 -2.04 10.14 13.16
CA SER A 300 -2.58 11.19 14.04
C SER A 300 -2.63 10.74 15.51
N LEU A 301 -3.06 9.51 15.76
CA LEU A 301 -3.13 8.95 17.14
C LEU A 301 -1.72 8.77 17.75
N TYR A 302 -0.75 8.35 16.93
CA TYR A 302 0.66 8.29 17.32
C TYR A 302 1.22 9.67 17.67
N GLU A 303 0.99 10.68 16.83
CA GLU A 303 1.44 12.06 17.08
C GLU A 303 0.82 12.66 18.33
N LYS A 304 -0.42 12.30 18.66
CA LYS A 304 -1.06 12.62 19.92
C LYS A 304 -0.49 11.84 21.12
N GLY A 305 0.30 10.81 20.86
CA GLY A 305 0.96 9.97 21.84
C GLY A 305 0.03 8.94 22.49
N TYR A 306 -1.04 8.52 21.84
CA TYR A 306 -2.00 7.55 22.37
C TYR A 306 -1.74 6.12 21.87
N MET A 307 -0.99 5.97 20.80
CA MET A 307 -0.69 4.68 20.18
C MET A 307 0.79 4.60 19.82
N SER A 308 1.35 3.40 19.74
CA SER A 308 2.70 3.13 19.23
C SER A 308 2.86 3.52 17.77
N TYR A 309 4.09 3.47 17.24
CA TYR A 309 4.40 3.85 15.85
C TYR A 309 3.58 3.07 14.83
N PRO A 310 2.84 3.74 13.92
CA PRO A 310 1.83 3.08 13.10
C PRO A 310 2.37 2.26 11.93
N ARG A 311 3.56 2.59 11.39
CA ARG A 311 4.09 1.92 10.20
C ARG A 311 4.90 0.67 10.55
N THR A 312 4.36 -0.15 11.44
CA THR A 312 5.02 -1.38 11.90
C THR A 312 4.54 -2.60 11.13
N SER A 313 5.47 -3.53 10.87
CA SER A 313 5.19 -4.90 10.44
C SER A 313 5.27 -5.91 11.59
N CYS A 314 5.66 -5.47 12.80
CA CYS A 314 5.79 -6.30 13.98
C CYS A 314 4.43 -6.55 14.63
N GLU A 315 4.20 -7.77 15.11
CA GLU A 315 3.02 -8.21 15.85
C GLU A 315 3.31 -8.48 17.33
N TYR A 316 4.52 -8.12 17.79
CA TYR A 316 5.01 -8.41 19.13
C TYR A 316 5.30 -7.13 19.90
N ILE A 317 5.32 -7.26 21.23
CA ILE A 317 5.70 -6.19 22.15
C ILE A 317 6.93 -6.62 22.97
N SER A 318 7.71 -5.66 23.47
CA SER A 318 8.87 -5.95 24.33
C SER A 318 8.44 -6.33 25.75
N SER A 319 9.21 -7.20 26.40
CA SER A 319 9.06 -7.54 27.82
C SER A 319 9.27 -6.35 28.76
N SER A 320 9.94 -5.29 28.28
CA SER A 320 10.16 -4.04 29.02
C SER A 320 8.94 -3.11 29.01
N ALA A 321 7.85 -3.45 28.30
CA ALA A 321 6.65 -2.62 28.25
C ALA A 321 5.98 -2.46 29.63
N GLU A 322 5.41 -1.29 29.88
CA GLU A 322 4.68 -0.97 31.10
C GLU A 322 3.23 -1.44 31.03
N PHE A 323 3.03 -2.76 30.98
CA PHE A 323 1.74 -3.41 30.71
C PHE A 323 0.60 -2.86 31.58
N GLN A 324 0.83 -2.66 32.90
CA GLN A 324 -0.18 -2.12 33.80
C GLN A 324 -0.65 -0.74 33.37
N LYS A 325 0.26 0.20 33.10
CA LYS A 325 -0.08 1.57 32.70
C LYS A 325 -0.75 1.60 31.32
N MET A 326 -0.37 0.70 30.43
CA MET A 326 -0.97 0.58 29.09
C MET A 326 -2.42 0.05 29.19
N LEU A 327 -2.70 -0.90 30.07
CA LEU A 327 -4.06 -1.36 30.39
C LEU A 327 -4.90 -0.25 31.03
N GLU A 328 -4.30 0.52 31.94
CA GLU A 328 -4.96 1.70 32.53
C GLU A 328 -5.35 2.71 31.43
N SER A 329 -4.44 2.97 30.49
CA SER A 329 -4.73 3.81 29.33
C SER A 329 -5.88 3.26 28.47
N ALA A 330 -5.93 1.94 28.25
CA ALA A 330 -7.02 1.30 27.51
C ALA A 330 -8.37 1.38 28.23
N SER A 331 -8.35 1.47 29.56
CA SER A 331 -9.56 1.59 30.39
C SER A 331 -10.33 2.92 30.23
N VAL A 332 -9.83 3.83 29.38
CA VAL A 332 -10.59 5.03 28.97
C VAL A 332 -11.90 4.67 28.27
N PHE A 333 -11.95 3.50 27.60
CA PHE A 333 -13.18 2.96 27.05
C PHE A 333 -13.92 2.11 28.09
N PRO A 334 -15.17 2.45 28.45
CA PRO A 334 -15.89 1.79 29.53
C PRO A 334 -16.11 0.27 29.33
N ASP A 335 -16.28 -0.15 28.09
CA ASP A 335 -16.42 -1.57 27.72
C ASP A 335 -15.12 -2.34 27.91
N LEU A 336 -13.96 -1.75 27.57
CA LEU A 336 -12.65 -2.34 27.80
C LEU A 336 -12.31 -2.37 29.29
N LYS A 337 -12.65 -1.30 30.02
CA LYS A 337 -12.45 -1.20 31.47
C LYS A 337 -13.07 -2.38 32.21
N ALA A 338 -14.27 -2.80 31.79
CA ALA A 338 -14.97 -3.92 32.44
C ALA A 338 -14.19 -5.25 32.34
N PHE A 339 -13.31 -5.42 31.34
CA PHE A 339 -12.43 -6.57 31.21
C PHE A 339 -11.10 -6.36 31.94
N VAL A 340 -10.52 -5.16 31.85
CA VAL A 340 -9.27 -4.82 32.57
C VAL A 340 -9.44 -4.98 34.08
N ASP A 341 -10.56 -4.53 34.63
CA ASP A 341 -10.87 -4.62 36.06
C ASP A 341 -10.99 -6.09 36.56
N LYS A 342 -11.13 -7.07 35.66
CA LYS A 342 -11.17 -8.50 36.01
C LYS A 342 -9.77 -9.16 36.00
N LEU A 343 -8.75 -8.50 35.43
CA LEU A 343 -7.40 -9.05 35.37
C LEU A 343 -6.74 -8.99 36.73
N SER A 344 -6.15 -10.11 37.15
CA SER A 344 -5.31 -10.17 38.33
C SER A 344 -3.91 -9.59 38.08
N ALA A 345 -3.20 -9.27 39.13
CA ALA A 345 -1.79 -8.87 39.02
C ALA A 345 -0.93 -9.96 38.39
N ASP A 346 -1.26 -11.24 38.63
CA ASP A 346 -0.55 -12.39 38.07
C ASP A 346 -0.80 -12.52 36.54
N ASP A 347 -2.02 -12.24 36.06
CA ASP A 347 -2.34 -12.22 34.63
C ASP A 347 -1.48 -11.17 33.91
N ILE A 348 -1.38 -9.98 34.47
CA ILE A 348 -0.60 -8.88 33.92
C ILE A 348 0.91 -9.17 33.99
N ALA A 349 1.41 -9.68 35.10
CA ALA A 349 2.81 -10.05 35.26
C ALA A 349 3.19 -11.21 34.33
N GLY A 350 2.29 -12.19 34.14
CA GLY A 350 2.46 -13.35 33.26
C GLY A 350 2.65 -12.96 31.80
N MET A 351 2.16 -11.79 31.36
CA MET A 351 2.33 -11.33 30.00
C MET A 351 3.81 -11.21 29.59
N LYS A 352 4.72 -10.80 30.49
CA LYS A 352 6.16 -10.67 30.20
C LYS A 352 6.79 -11.94 29.65
N SER A 353 6.30 -13.11 30.07
CA SER A 353 6.77 -14.42 29.64
C SER A 353 5.89 -15.07 28.58
N ASN A 354 4.86 -14.38 28.11
CA ASN A 354 3.95 -14.90 27.11
C ASN A 354 4.52 -14.76 25.70
N HIS A 355 5.29 -15.74 25.25
CA HIS A 355 5.96 -15.74 23.92
C HIS A 355 5.01 -15.66 22.72
N ARG A 356 3.68 -15.68 22.92
CA ARG A 356 2.69 -15.41 21.88
C ARG A 356 2.68 -13.96 21.45
N TYR A 357 2.88 -13.05 22.41
CA TYR A 357 2.76 -11.60 22.22
C TYR A 357 4.04 -10.85 22.57
N VAL A 358 4.92 -11.46 23.37
CA VAL A 358 6.15 -10.80 23.85
C VAL A 358 7.37 -11.50 23.27
N ARG A 359 8.13 -10.76 22.44
CA ARG A 359 9.34 -11.25 21.78
C ARG A 359 10.36 -10.13 21.60
N ASP A 360 11.32 -10.05 22.50
CA ASP A 360 12.34 -8.99 22.47
C ASP A 360 13.24 -9.04 21.25
N GLY A 361 13.53 -10.24 20.74
CA GLY A 361 14.35 -10.44 19.52
C GLY A 361 13.69 -9.78 18.31
N GLU A 362 12.44 -10.12 18.02
CA GLU A 362 11.70 -9.61 16.87
C GLU A 362 11.41 -8.10 16.96
N THR A 363 11.13 -7.59 18.17
CA THR A 363 10.95 -6.14 18.37
C THR A 363 12.25 -5.37 18.19
N ALA A 364 13.39 -5.94 18.60
CA ALA A 364 14.71 -5.33 18.38
C ALA A 364 15.12 -5.36 16.91
N GLU A 365 14.86 -6.47 16.23
CA GLU A 365 15.20 -6.66 14.82
C GLU A 365 14.35 -5.77 13.89
N SER A 366 13.03 -5.69 14.14
CA SER A 366 12.14 -4.84 13.36
C SER A 366 12.34 -3.36 13.64
N GLY A 367 12.97 -3.00 14.76
CA GLY A 367 13.05 -1.63 15.24
C GLY A 367 11.73 -1.06 15.73
N HIS A 368 10.65 -1.81 15.67
CA HIS A 368 9.29 -1.42 16.07
C HIS A 368 8.60 -2.54 16.85
N GLN A 369 7.60 -2.15 17.64
CA GLN A 369 6.66 -3.09 18.26
C GLN A 369 5.32 -3.07 17.54
N ALA A 370 4.43 -3.98 17.90
CA ALA A 370 3.03 -4.00 17.47
C ALA A 370 2.30 -2.67 17.77
N LEU A 371 1.15 -2.48 17.13
CA LEU A 371 0.24 -1.38 17.46
C LEU A 371 -0.39 -1.65 18.82
N THR A 372 -0.09 -0.78 19.78
CA THR A 372 -0.51 -0.92 21.17
C THR A 372 -0.90 0.43 21.76
N PRO A 373 -1.66 0.45 22.88
CA PRO A 373 -1.77 1.63 23.72
C PRO A 373 -0.37 2.13 24.13
N THR A 374 -0.29 3.41 24.49
CA THR A 374 0.85 3.95 25.24
C THR A 374 0.46 4.08 26.72
N THR A 375 1.37 4.57 27.54
CA THR A 375 1.08 4.89 28.95
C THR A 375 0.30 6.20 29.11
N LYS A 376 0.09 6.97 28.04
CA LYS A 376 -0.62 8.25 28.07
C LYS A 376 -2.11 8.03 27.94
N MET A 377 -2.87 8.51 28.93
CA MET A 377 -4.34 8.46 28.92
C MET A 377 -4.91 9.29 27.78
N PRO A 378 -5.72 8.70 26.87
CA PRO A 378 -6.35 9.44 25.79
C PRO A 378 -7.46 10.39 26.27
N ASN A 379 -7.52 11.58 25.69
CA ASN A 379 -8.67 12.46 25.82
C ASN A 379 -9.66 12.16 24.68
N LEU A 380 -10.67 11.33 24.95
CA LEU A 380 -11.64 10.92 23.94
C LEU A 380 -12.48 12.07 23.40
N GLU A 381 -12.73 13.13 24.18
CA GLU A 381 -13.52 14.29 23.71
C GLU A 381 -12.81 15.05 22.59
N ALA A 382 -11.48 15.02 22.59
CA ALA A 382 -10.65 15.67 21.56
C ALA A 382 -10.46 14.81 20.29
N LEU A 383 -11.02 13.59 20.24
CA LEU A 383 -10.90 12.68 19.12
C LEU A 383 -12.16 12.69 18.24
N SER A 384 -11.98 12.66 16.93
CA SER A 384 -13.05 12.41 15.97
C SER A 384 -13.61 10.99 16.12
N ALA A 385 -14.82 10.73 15.59
CA ALA A 385 -15.42 9.40 15.64
C ALA A 385 -14.56 8.33 14.94
N PRO A 386 -13.95 8.57 13.76
CA PRO A 386 -13.00 7.63 13.15
C PRO A 386 -11.78 7.36 14.02
N GLU A 387 -11.19 8.38 14.65
CA GLU A 387 -10.05 8.20 15.54
C GLU A 387 -10.40 7.36 16.78
N LYS A 388 -11.58 7.58 17.37
CA LYS A 388 -12.07 6.76 18.47
C LYS A 388 -12.24 5.30 18.08
N GLU A 389 -12.79 5.05 16.90
CA GLU A 389 -13.02 3.69 16.39
C GLU A 389 -11.72 2.94 16.19
N ILE A 390 -10.74 3.54 15.49
CA ILE A 390 -9.44 2.91 15.26
C ILE A 390 -8.67 2.72 16.56
N LEU A 391 -8.70 3.70 17.47
CA LEU A 391 -8.06 3.59 18.79
C LEU A 391 -8.68 2.46 19.61
N HIS A 392 -10.03 2.38 19.62
CA HIS A 392 -10.76 1.31 20.29
C HIS A 392 -10.38 -0.07 19.76
N MET A 393 -10.29 -0.24 18.43
CA MET A 393 -9.88 -1.51 17.83
C MET A 393 -8.51 -1.97 18.33
N VAL A 394 -7.52 -1.06 18.31
CA VAL A 394 -6.15 -1.37 18.77
C VAL A 394 -6.15 -1.70 20.26
N PHE A 395 -6.88 -0.97 21.06
CA PHE A 395 -6.96 -1.18 22.51
C PHE A 395 -7.71 -2.47 22.87
N ALA A 396 -8.78 -2.78 22.15
CA ALA A 396 -9.53 -4.02 22.34
C ALA A 396 -8.68 -5.26 22.05
N GLU A 397 -7.90 -5.25 20.94
CA GLU A 397 -6.98 -6.33 20.60
C GLU A 397 -5.89 -6.49 21.65
N TYR A 398 -5.35 -5.37 22.13
CA TYR A 398 -4.36 -5.38 23.21
C TYR A 398 -4.91 -5.97 24.50
N VAL A 399 -6.10 -5.57 24.96
CA VAL A 399 -6.74 -6.13 26.15
C VAL A 399 -7.08 -7.60 25.96
N ALA A 400 -7.54 -7.99 24.76
CA ALA A 400 -7.87 -9.39 24.45
C ALA A 400 -6.68 -10.35 24.65
N ALA A 401 -5.44 -9.87 24.41
CA ALA A 401 -4.23 -10.67 24.59
C ALA A 401 -4.01 -11.11 26.06
N PHE A 402 -4.57 -10.40 27.03
CA PHE A 402 -4.48 -10.75 28.45
C PHE A 402 -5.61 -11.67 28.92
N LEU A 403 -6.65 -11.85 28.11
CA LEU A 403 -7.81 -12.64 28.50
C LEU A 403 -7.58 -14.14 28.27
N PRO A 404 -8.30 -15.01 28.99
CA PRO A 404 -8.23 -16.46 28.78
C PRO A 404 -8.55 -16.84 27.35
N PRO A 405 -8.00 -17.96 26.84
CA PRO A 405 -8.36 -18.48 25.52
C PRO A 405 -9.83 -18.90 25.48
N MET A 406 -10.42 -18.84 24.29
CA MET A 406 -11.67 -19.54 24.00
C MET A 406 -11.42 -21.03 24.05
N VAL A 407 -12.32 -21.78 24.73
CA VAL A 407 -12.25 -23.24 24.82
C VAL A 407 -13.47 -23.85 24.14
N GLN A 408 -13.23 -24.75 23.20
CA GLN A 408 -14.28 -25.49 22.48
C GLN A 408 -13.98 -26.98 22.50
N ASP A 409 -15.02 -27.80 22.67
CA ASP A 409 -14.95 -29.22 22.36
C ASP A 409 -15.37 -29.43 20.91
N LYS A 410 -14.45 -29.95 20.09
CA LYS A 410 -14.68 -30.30 18.68
C LYS A 410 -14.81 -31.80 18.57
N THR A 411 -15.97 -32.26 18.14
CA THR A 411 -16.28 -33.68 17.92
C THR A 411 -16.23 -34.01 16.45
N ARG A 412 -15.57 -35.11 16.10
CA ARG A 412 -15.57 -35.70 14.76
C ARG A 412 -16.09 -37.11 14.85
N ILE A 413 -17.16 -37.39 14.11
CA ILE A 413 -17.72 -38.72 13.94
C ILE A 413 -17.48 -39.14 12.50
N GLU A 414 -16.97 -40.33 12.27
CA GLU A 414 -16.88 -40.98 10.96
C GLU A 414 -17.78 -42.19 10.93
N THR A 415 -18.59 -42.30 9.91
CA THR A 415 -19.46 -43.45 9.69
C THR A 415 -19.15 -44.09 8.33
N GLU A 416 -19.08 -45.41 8.28
CA GLU A 416 -18.88 -46.17 7.08
C GLU A 416 -20.20 -46.88 6.70
N ASN A 417 -20.61 -46.67 5.46
CA ASN A 417 -21.80 -47.29 4.87
C ASN A 417 -21.39 -47.97 3.55
N ASN A 418 -21.40 -49.30 3.52
CA ASN A 418 -20.97 -50.10 2.36
C ASN A 418 -19.61 -49.69 1.78
N GLY A 419 -18.61 -49.34 2.63
CA GLY A 419 -17.30 -48.88 2.20
C GLY A 419 -17.21 -47.37 1.91
N TYR A 420 -18.31 -46.63 1.99
CA TYR A 420 -18.34 -45.19 1.79
C TYR A 420 -18.26 -44.41 3.11
N LEU A 421 -17.35 -43.45 3.15
CA LEU A 421 -17.07 -42.67 4.35
C LEU A 421 -17.92 -41.39 4.41
N PHE A 422 -18.59 -41.19 5.54
CA PHE A 422 -19.31 -39.97 5.88
C PHE A 422 -18.71 -39.35 7.11
N VAL A 423 -18.60 -38.03 7.11
CA VAL A 423 -17.99 -37.23 8.19
C VAL A 423 -19.02 -36.26 8.78
N THR A 424 -19.16 -36.30 10.10
CA THR A 424 -19.93 -35.37 10.90
C THR A 424 -19.01 -34.60 11.82
N THR A 425 -19.17 -33.28 11.89
CA THR A 425 -18.40 -32.43 12.81
C THR A 425 -19.34 -31.67 13.73
N GLY A 426 -19.03 -31.68 15.02
CA GLY A 426 -19.68 -30.88 16.04
C GLY A 426 -18.72 -29.94 16.71
N LYS A 427 -19.22 -28.89 17.33
CA LYS A 427 -18.47 -27.99 18.17
C LYS A 427 -19.36 -27.47 19.30
N VAL A 428 -18.84 -27.44 20.50
CA VAL A 428 -19.55 -26.91 21.67
C VAL A 428 -18.63 -25.94 22.38
N LEU A 429 -19.09 -24.72 22.61
CA LEU A 429 -18.36 -23.70 23.37
C LEU A 429 -18.36 -24.05 24.85
N ILE A 430 -17.20 -24.13 25.48
CA ILE A 430 -17.01 -24.39 26.91
C ILE A 430 -16.74 -23.07 27.65
N GLU A 431 -15.81 -22.27 27.10
CA GLU A 431 -15.42 -20.99 27.70
C GLU A 431 -15.29 -19.95 26.58
N LYS A 432 -15.92 -18.79 26.74
CA LYS A 432 -15.86 -17.67 25.76
C LYS A 432 -14.47 -17.05 25.67
N GLY A 433 -13.80 -16.91 26.82
CA GLY A 433 -12.50 -16.24 26.90
C GLY A 433 -12.52 -14.85 26.22
N TYR A 434 -11.47 -14.52 25.50
CA TYR A 434 -11.31 -13.22 24.79
C TYR A 434 -12.42 -12.92 23.77
N THR A 435 -13.14 -13.93 23.28
CA THR A 435 -14.22 -13.73 22.28
C THR A 435 -15.42 -12.97 22.84
N GLU A 436 -15.56 -12.91 24.17
CA GLU A 436 -16.56 -12.07 24.81
C GLU A 436 -16.29 -10.58 24.57
N LEU A 437 -15.02 -10.15 24.64
CA LEU A 437 -14.60 -8.78 24.36
C LEU A 437 -14.71 -8.47 22.87
N LEU A 438 -14.16 -9.34 22.01
CA LEU A 438 -14.15 -9.12 20.56
C LEU A 438 -15.49 -9.45 19.88
N LYS A 439 -16.51 -9.84 20.66
CA LYS A 439 -17.89 -10.11 20.20
C LYS A 439 -17.94 -11.08 19.03
N THR A 440 -17.11 -12.13 19.07
CA THR A 440 -17.09 -13.17 18.04
C THR A 440 -18.32 -14.06 18.18
N GLU A 441 -19.15 -14.12 17.16
CA GLU A 441 -20.30 -15.03 17.13
C GLU A 441 -19.83 -16.48 17.02
N ILE A 442 -20.28 -17.34 17.92
CA ILE A 442 -19.95 -18.75 17.96
C ILE A 442 -21.26 -19.53 18.03
N GLU A 443 -21.48 -20.36 17.03
CA GLU A 443 -22.65 -21.22 16.95
C GLU A 443 -22.28 -22.63 17.37
N ASP A 444 -23.01 -23.17 18.35
CA ASP A 444 -22.83 -24.54 18.82
C ASP A 444 -23.49 -25.53 17.87
N VAL A 445 -22.78 -26.62 17.58
CA VAL A 445 -23.29 -27.80 16.86
C VAL A 445 -23.15 -28.99 17.79
N VAL A 446 -24.21 -29.25 18.55
CA VAL A 446 -24.25 -30.35 19.52
C VAL A 446 -24.58 -31.66 18.79
N LEU A 447 -23.77 -32.69 19.01
CA LEU A 447 -23.99 -34.02 18.47
C LEU A 447 -24.54 -34.97 19.52
N PRO A 448 -25.34 -35.97 19.13
CA PRO A 448 -25.82 -36.99 20.07
C PRO A 448 -24.67 -37.87 20.58
N LYS A 449 -24.90 -38.49 21.72
CA LYS A 449 -23.95 -39.47 22.28
C LYS A 449 -24.05 -40.79 21.52
N VAL A 450 -23.02 -41.11 20.76
CA VAL A 450 -22.86 -42.35 20.03
C VAL A 450 -21.45 -42.91 20.28
N GLU A 451 -21.26 -44.20 20.09
CA GLU A 451 -19.97 -44.87 20.40
C GLU A 451 -19.31 -45.42 19.13
N LYS A 452 -17.96 -45.45 19.13
CA LYS A 452 -17.22 -46.18 18.10
C LYS A 452 -17.58 -47.66 18.13
N GLY A 453 -17.83 -48.25 16.95
CA GLY A 453 -18.30 -49.59 16.79
C GLY A 453 -19.84 -49.75 16.85
N GLN A 454 -20.57 -48.70 17.20
CA GLN A 454 -22.01 -48.68 17.14
C GLN A 454 -22.48 -48.65 15.69
N THR A 455 -23.51 -49.46 15.38
CA THR A 455 -24.24 -49.37 14.10
C THR A 455 -25.40 -48.38 14.25
N VAL A 456 -25.46 -47.42 13.33
CA VAL A 456 -26.53 -46.42 13.25
C VAL A 456 -27.43 -46.67 12.04
N THR A 457 -28.70 -46.28 12.17
CA THR A 457 -29.67 -46.49 11.13
C THR A 457 -29.77 -45.29 10.23
N VAL A 458 -29.61 -45.46 8.93
CA VAL A 458 -29.86 -44.39 7.97
C VAL A 458 -31.37 -44.19 7.82
N ASP A 459 -31.81 -42.96 8.10
CA ASP A 459 -33.19 -42.55 7.88
C ASP A 459 -33.40 -42.25 6.41
N CYS A 460 -32.57 -41.38 5.84
CA CYS A 460 -32.55 -41.08 4.40
C CYS A 460 -31.20 -40.56 3.93
N PHE A 461 -30.99 -40.63 2.62
CA PHE A 461 -29.87 -39.92 1.95
C PHE A 461 -30.44 -38.72 1.15
N GLU A 462 -29.84 -37.56 1.34
CA GLU A 462 -30.13 -36.34 0.61
C GLU A 462 -29.00 -35.99 -0.35
N ILE A 463 -29.35 -35.57 -1.56
CA ILE A 463 -28.40 -34.96 -2.47
C ILE A 463 -28.28 -33.48 -2.12
N ILE A 464 -27.08 -33.04 -1.79
CA ILE A 464 -26.77 -31.67 -1.44
C ILE A 464 -26.16 -30.99 -2.64
N GLU A 465 -26.82 -29.96 -3.16
CA GLU A 465 -26.22 -29.11 -4.19
C GLU A 465 -25.32 -28.04 -3.56
N LYS A 466 -24.03 -28.04 -3.91
CA LYS A 466 -23.09 -26.99 -3.56
C LYS A 466 -22.84 -26.12 -4.77
N LYS A 467 -23.46 -24.95 -4.81
CA LYS A 467 -23.27 -23.96 -5.86
C LYS A 467 -21.92 -23.27 -5.72
N ALA A 468 -21.19 -23.18 -6.81
CA ALA A 468 -19.95 -22.40 -6.83
C ALA A 468 -20.28 -20.92 -6.55
N THR A 469 -19.49 -20.32 -5.71
CA THR A 469 -19.66 -18.90 -5.36
C THR A 469 -18.90 -18.05 -6.36
N ARG A 470 -19.57 -17.03 -6.93
CA ARG A 470 -18.92 -16.06 -7.81
C ARG A 470 -17.76 -15.38 -7.08
N PRO A 471 -16.57 -15.29 -7.68
CA PRO A 471 -15.45 -14.56 -7.07
C PRO A 471 -15.86 -13.12 -6.73
N LYS A 472 -15.48 -12.66 -5.54
CA LYS A 472 -15.72 -11.26 -5.15
C LYS A 472 -14.58 -10.39 -5.67
N ARG A 473 -14.90 -9.18 -6.14
CA ARG A 473 -13.90 -8.15 -6.42
C ARG A 473 -13.14 -7.79 -5.16
N TYR A 474 -11.97 -7.22 -5.31
CA TYR A 474 -11.21 -6.73 -4.16
C TYR A 474 -11.82 -5.46 -3.59
N THR A 475 -11.99 -5.41 -2.27
CA THR A 475 -12.05 -4.17 -1.53
C THR A 475 -10.63 -3.72 -1.22
N ASP A 476 -10.45 -2.50 -0.73
CA ASP A 476 -9.15 -2.00 -0.30
C ASP A 476 -8.47 -2.94 0.72
N GLY A 477 -9.22 -3.33 1.76
CA GLY A 477 -8.73 -4.26 2.78
C GLY A 477 -8.42 -5.67 2.26
N THR A 478 -9.27 -6.24 1.39
CA THR A 478 -8.98 -7.57 0.82
C THR A 478 -7.83 -7.56 -0.19
N LEU A 479 -7.56 -6.42 -0.83
CA LEU A 479 -6.35 -6.24 -1.63
C LEU A 479 -5.10 -6.16 -0.74
N VAL A 480 -5.14 -5.39 0.35
CA VAL A 480 -4.03 -5.38 1.34
C VAL A 480 -3.78 -6.79 1.87
N GLN A 481 -4.83 -7.55 2.19
CA GLN A 481 -4.71 -8.96 2.61
C GLN A 481 -4.05 -9.83 1.53
N ALA A 482 -4.41 -9.65 0.26
CA ALA A 482 -3.81 -10.39 -0.85
C ALA A 482 -2.32 -10.09 -1.03
N LEU A 483 -1.91 -8.84 -0.78
CA LEU A 483 -0.51 -8.40 -0.82
C LEU A 483 0.29 -8.86 0.42
N GLU A 484 -0.37 -8.97 1.56
CA GLU A 484 0.22 -9.48 2.81
C GLU A 484 0.47 -10.98 2.75
N HIS A 485 -0.47 -11.73 2.19
CA HIS A 485 -0.43 -13.18 2.10
C HIS A 485 -0.47 -13.65 0.64
N PRO A 486 0.61 -13.44 -0.13
CA PRO A 486 0.60 -13.69 -1.58
C PRO A 486 0.73 -15.16 -1.98
N ALA A 487 0.84 -16.11 -1.04
CA ALA A 487 1.15 -17.51 -1.30
C ALA A 487 0.32 -18.16 -2.42
N LYS A 488 -0.96 -17.81 -2.54
CA LYS A 488 -1.85 -18.34 -3.59
C LYS A 488 -1.60 -17.77 -4.99
N TYR A 489 -0.83 -16.67 -5.09
CA TYR A 489 -0.49 -16.01 -6.35
C TYR A 489 0.93 -16.33 -6.81
N LEU A 490 1.72 -17.03 -5.97
CA LEU A 490 3.06 -17.47 -6.31
C LEU A 490 2.97 -18.70 -7.22
N GLU A 491 3.67 -18.66 -8.35
CA GLU A 491 3.78 -19.79 -9.27
C GLU A 491 4.90 -20.76 -8.83
N ASP A 492 5.99 -20.21 -8.27
CA ASP A 492 7.13 -20.98 -7.78
C ASP A 492 6.78 -21.73 -6.50
N SER A 493 6.88 -23.09 -6.56
CA SER A 493 6.61 -23.97 -5.42
C SER A 493 7.57 -23.73 -4.25
N ARG A 494 8.84 -23.36 -4.52
CA ARG A 494 9.83 -23.01 -3.49
C ARG A 494 9.39 -21.80 -2.71
N LEU A 495 8.96 -20.74 -3.39
CA LEU A 495 8.47 -19.52 -2.74
C LEU A 495 7.19 -19.78 -1.93
N ARG A 496 6.31 -20.67 -2.40
CA ARG A 496 5.12 -21.08 -1.65
C ARG A 496 5.49 -21.83 -0.35
N GLU A 497 6.49 -22.68 -0.38
CA GLU A 497 6.96 -23.38 0.82
C GLU A 497 7.70 -22.43 1.77
N VAL A 498 8.58 -21.58 1.24
CA VAL A 498 9.28 -20.56 2.02
C VAL A 498 8.27 -19.58 2.67
N GLY A 499 7.22 -19.20 1.95
CA GLY A 499 6.15 -18.34 2.47
C GLY A 499 5.29 -18.95 3.58
N LYS A 500 5.43 -20.24 3.87
CA LYS A 500 4.83 -20.86 5.07
C LYS A 500 5.67 -20.67 6.33
N THR A 501 6.95 -20.40 6.17
CA THR A 501 7.93 -20.30 7.27
C THR A 501 8.47 -18.88 7.45
N ILE A 502 8.50 -18.10 6.39
CA ILE A 502 8.92 -16.70 6.38
C ILE A 502 7.74 -15.87 5.88
N ASP A 503 7.49 -14.74 6.50
CA ASP A 503 6.44 -13.80 6.09
C ASP A 503 6.85 -13.10 4.77
N ILE A 504 6.59 -13.78 3.64
CA ILE A 504 6.76 -13.20 2.30
C ILE A 504 5.56 -12.32 2.02
N SER A 505 5.76 -11.03 2.05
CA SER A 505 4.72 -10.05 1.70
C SER A 505 5.15 -9.22 0.48
N ILE A 506 4.17 -8.74 -0.29
CA ILE A 506 4.42 -7.91 -1.48
C ILE A 506 4.28 -6.43 -1.11
N GLY A 507 5.40 -5.72 -1.14
CA GLY A 507 5.52 -4.31 -0.75
C GLY A 507 5.46 -4.10 0.76
N GLN A 508 6.02 -3.00 1.23
CA GLN A 508 5.96 -2.62 2.64
C GLN A 508 4.56 -2.14 3.04
N PRO A 509 4.09 -2.36 4.27
CA PRO A 509 2.76 -1.95 4.72
C PRO A 509 2.43 -0.49 4.43
N SER A 510 3.38 0.42 4.67
CA SER A 510 3.23 1.86 4.42
C SER A 510 3.12 2.22 2.94
N THR A 511 3.75 1.45 2.04
CA THR A 511 3.75 1.74 0.59
C THR A 511 2.56 1.15 -0.14
N ARG A 512 1.90 0.12 0.39
CA ARG A 512 0.72 -0.53 -0.24
C ARG A 512 -0.43 0.44 -0.37
N ALA A 513 -0.86 1.06 0.75
CA ALA A 513 -1.97 2.01 0.76
C ALA A 513 -1.71 3.22 -0.15
N GLU A 514 -0.51 3.81 -0.08
CA GLU A 514 -0.12 4.92 -0.93
C GLU A 514 -0.10 4.52 -2.42
N THR A 515 0.34 3.30 -2.76
CA THR A 515 0.34 2.81 -4.15
C THR A 515 -1.08 2.65 -4.68
N ILE A 516 -2.00 2.09 -3.89
CA ILE A 516 -3.42 1.96 -4.26
C ILE A 516 -4.01 3.34 -4.54
N LYS A 517 -3.80 4.29 -3.63
CA LYS A 517 -4.22 5.70 -3.80
C LYS A 517 -3.67 6.32 -5.08
N GLN A 518 -2.38 6.14 -5.35
CA GLN A 518 -1.75 6.64 -6.58
C GLN A 518 -2.36 6.03 -7.83
N LEU A 519 -2.66 4.73 -7.84
CA LEU A 519 -3.30 4.06 -8.97
C LEU A 519 -4.72 4.60 -9.24
N VAL A 520 -5.47 4.90 -8.20
CA VAL A 520 -6.78 5.57 -8.32
C VAL A 520 -6.61 7.01 -8.84
N LYS A 521 -5.69 7.79 -8.26
CA LYS A 521 -5.41 9.18 -8.67
C LYS A 521 -4.91 9.28 -10.11
N LEU A 522 -4.13 8.31 -10.58
CA LEU A 522 -3.62 8.23 -11.96
C LEU A 522 -4.66 7.68 -12.94
N GLY A 523 -5.83 7.25 -12.46
CA GLY A 523 -6.94 6.77 -13.25
C GLY A 523 -6.76 5.36 -13.82
N TYR A 524 -5.96 4.50 -13.17
CA TYR A 524 -5.87 3.07 -13.53
C TYR A 524 -6.94 2.25 -12.84
N LEU A 525 -7.30 2.62 -11.63
CA LEU A 525 -8.32 1.99 -10.81
C LEU A 525 -9.36 3.02 -10.39
N GLU A 526 -10.56 2.55 -10.08
CA GLU A 526 -11.60 3.34 -9.46
C GLU A 526 -12.37 2.51 -8.43
N PHE A 527 -13.06 3.18 -7.52
CA PHE A 527 -13.95 2.51 -6.58
C PHE A 527 -15.36 2.42 -7.16
N SER A 528 -15.96 1.24 -7.06
CA SER A 528 -17.35 1.05 -7.44
C SER A 528 -18.30 1.81 -6.52
N SER A 529 -19.45 2.23 -7.05
CA SER A 529 -20.57 2.74 -6.25
C SER A 529 -21.30 1.59 -5.55
N GLY A 530 -21.84 1.82 -4.36
CA GLY A 530 -22.67 0.86 -3.62
C GLY A 530 -22.32 0.75 -2.14
N LYS A 531 -23.02 -0.13 -1.41
CA LYS A 531 -22.79 -0.36 0.03
C LYS A 531 -21.38 -0.87 0.34
N VAL A 532 -20.82 -1.68 -0.56
CA VAL A 532 -19.45 -2.16 -0.49
C VAL A 532 -18.69 -1.54 -1.64
N SER A 533 -17.59 -0.87 -1.34
CA SER A 533 -16.72 -0.20 -2.30
C SER A 533 -15.65 -1.18 -2.79
N TYR A 534 -15.74 -1.59 -4.05
CA TYR A 534 -14.78 -2.48 -4.71
C TYR A 534 -13.83 -1.70 -5.60
N LEU A 535 -12.58 -2.14 -5.67
CA LEU A 535 -11.63 -1.67 -6.66
C LEU A 535 -11.89 -2.37 -8.00
N ILE A 536 -12.08 -1.57 -9.03
CA ILE A 536 -12.29 -2.03 -10.42
C ILE A 536 -11.31 -1.35 -11.36
N PRO A 537 -10.85 -2.03 -12.43
CA PRO A 537 -9.94 -1.42 -13.39
C PRO A 537 -10.71 -0.51 -14.33
N THR A 538 -10.17 0.69 -14.58
CA THR A 538 -10.67 1.58 -15.62
C THR A 538 -10.22 1.08 -17.01
N GLU A 539 -10.73 1.68 -18.08
CA GLU A 539 -10.26 1.36 -19.45
C GLU A 539 -8.77 1.64 -19.62
N LYS A 540 -8.24 2.69 -18.98
CA LYS A 540 -6.79 2.95 -18.93
C LYS A 540 -6.04 1.85 -18.18
N GLY A 541 -6.57 1.38 -17.07
CA GLY A 541 -5.99 0.26 -16.29
C GLY A 541 -5.94 -1.02 -17.11
N LYS A 542 -7.03 -1.37 -17.78
CA LYS A 542 -7.12 -2.56 -18.65
C LYS A 542 -6.12 -2.50 -19.81
N ARG A 543 -6.01 -1.35 -20.52
CA ARG A 543 -5.00 -1.17 -21.58
C ARG A 543 -3.59 -1.28 -21.04
N ASN A 544 -3.29 -0.64 -19.91
CA ASN A 544 -1.97 -0.73 -19.28
C ASN A 544 -1.62 -2.19 -18.97
N TYR A 545 -2.55 -2.94 -18.36
CA TYR A 545 -2.38 -4.38 -18.09
C TYR A 545 -2.11 -5.18 -19.36
N LYS A 546 -2.93 -5.05 -20.39
CA LYS A 546 -2.74 -5.77 -21.66
C LYS A 546 -1.38 -5.48 -22.30
N ASN A 547 -0.90 -4.25 -22.20
CA ASN A 547 0.39 -3.86 -22.75
C ASN A 547 1.58 -4.49 -22.02
N ILE A 548 1.44 -4.80 -20.72
CA ILE A 548 2.47 -5.43 -19.90
C ILE A 548 2.15 -6.88 -19.52
N GLN A 549 0.97 -7.40 -19.86
CA GLN A 549 0.51 -8.75 -19.53
C GLN A 549 1.51 -9.80 -20.02
N GLY A 550 1.79 -10.79 -19.18
CA GLY A 550 2.79 -11.83 -19.45
C GLY A 550 4.24 -11.43 -19.14
N SER A 551 4.52 -10.15 -18.87
CA SER A 551 5.83 -9.77 -18.36
C SER A 551 5.98 -10.17 -16.87
N ASP A 552 7.22 -10.41 -16.47
CA ASP A 552 7.52 -10.76 -15.08
C ASP A 552 7.12 -9.67 -14.06
N LEU A 553 6.92 -8.43 -14.49
CA LEU A 553 6.41 -7.35 -13.63
C LEU A 553 4.96 -7.56 -13.17
N CYS A 554 4.20 -8.42 -13.85
CA CYS A 554 2.83 -8.78 -13.46
C CYS A 554 2.77 -9.94 -12.48
N LYS A 555 3.90 -10.62 -12.22
CA LYS A 555 3.96 -11.82 -11.37
C LYS A 555 4.27 -11.48 -9.91
N ALA A 556 3.61 -12.16 -9.00
CA ALA A 556 3.90 -12.11 -7.57
C ALA A 556 5.34 -12.55 -7.26
N ASP A 557 5.80 -13.59 -7.96
CA ASP A 557 7.11 -14.22 -7.78
C ASP A 557 8.26 -13.22 -7.96
N THR A 558 8.19 -12.36 -8.98
CA THR A 558 9.23 -11.35 -9.23
C THR A 558 9.41 -10.42 -8.03
N THR A 559 8.31 -9.92 -7.48
CA THR A 559 8.37 -9.06 -6.30
C THR A 559 8.85 -9.82 -5.08
N ALA A 560 8.37 -11.04 -4.86
CA ALA A 560 8.77 -11.88 -3.74
C ALA A 560 10.28 -12.22 -3.76
N ILE A 561 10.81 -12.61 -4.93
CA ILE A 561 12.25 -12.88 -5.13
C ILE A 561 13.09 -11.64 -4.80
N TRP A 562 12.65 -10.47 -5.21
CA TRP A 562 13.40 -9.24 -4.95
C TRP A 562 13.35 -8.82 -3.50
N GLU A 563 12.22 -9.00 -2.80
CA GLU A 563 12.16 -8.79 -1.35
C GLU A 563 13.10 -9.76 -0.61
N GLU A 564 13.13 -11.04 -1.00
CA GLU A 564 14.08 -12.04 -0.46
C GLU A 564 15.54 -11.58 -0.67
N LYS A 565 15.88 -11.05 -1.84
CA LYS A 565 17.25 -10.56 -2.14
C LYS A 565 17.59 -9.29 -1.38
N LEU A 566 16.65 -8.36 -1.24
CA LEU A 566 16.84 -7.18 -0.41
C LEU A 566 17.07 -7.56 1.06
N GLU A 567 16.37 -8.60 1.55
CA GLU A 567 16.63 -9.17 2.86
C GLU A 567 18.01 -9.83 2.96
N CYS A 568 18.48 -10.49 1.89
CA CYS A 568 19.85 -11.00 1.83
C CYS A 568 20.89 -9.87 1.90
N ILE A 569 20.64 -8.70 1.33
CA ILE A 569 21.51 -7.52 1.47
C ILE A 569 21.48 -7.04 2.92
N ARG A 570 20.30 -6.88 3.50
CA ARG A 570 20.12 -6.44 4.89
C ARG A 570 20.86 -7.34 5.89
N THR A 571 20.91 -8.63 5.61
CA THR A 571 21.60 -9.64 6.46
C THR A 571 23.05 -9.89 6.06
N GLY A 572 23.58 -9.15 5.08
CA GLY A 572 24.98 -9.29 4.63
C GLY A 572 25.28 -10.55 3.80
N LYS A 573 24.26 -11.28 3.34
CA LYS A 573 24.41 -12.50 2.53
C LYS A 573 24.55 -12.19 1.03
N MET A 574 24.26 -10.97 0.60
CA MET A 574 24.35 -10.50 -0.77
C MET A 574 24.82 -9.05 -0.78
N THR A 575 25.58 -8.63 -1.79
CA THR A 575 25.94 -7.21 -1.95
C THR A 575 24.94 -6.48 -2.82
N ARG A 576 24.84 -5.17 -2.62
CA ARG A 576 23.99 -4.29 -3.46
C ARG A 576 24.38 -4.38 -4.94
N GLU A 577 25.67 -4.39 -5.24
CA GLU A 577 26.19 -4.44 -6.62
C GLU A 577 25.81 -5.75 -7.33
N GLN A 578 25.74 -6.87 -6.60
CA GLN A 578 25.24 -8.14 -7.15
C GLN A 578 23.78 -8.01 -7.55
N PHE A 579 22.96 -7.49 -6.65
CA PHE A 579 21.54 -7.27 -6.90
C PHE A 579 21.30 -6.29 -8.07
N GLU A 580 21.99 -5.14 -8.08
CA GLU A 580 21.84 -4.16 -9.15
C GLU A 580 22.26 -4.69 -10.53
N ARG A 581 23.26 -5.58 -10.61
CA ARG A 581 23.60 -6.25 -11.88
C ARG A 581 22.45 -7.12 -12.40
N GLU A 582 21.80 -7.85 -11.52
CA GLU A 582 20.62 -8.66 -11.88
C GLU A 582 19.45 -7.78 -12.35
N ILE A 583 19.21 -6.66 -11.65
CA ILE A 583 18.18 -5.69 -12.04
C ILE A 583 18.47 -5.08 -13.41
N ARG A 584 19.74 -4.72 -13.69
CA ARG A 584 20.13 -4.24 -15.03
C ARG A 584 19.86 -5.28 -16.11
N GLY A 585 20.20 -6.55 -15.86
CA GLY A 585 19.89 -7.66 -16.76
C GLY A 585 18.39 -7.80 -17.00
N PHE A 586 17.60 -7.74 -15.95
CA PHE A 586 16.14 -7.78 -16.02
C PHE A 586 15.57 -6.60 -16.85
N VAL A 587 16.08 -5.39 -16.65
CA VAL A 587 15.65 -4.20 -17.39
C VAL A 587 16.00 -4.35 -18.89
N VAL A 588 17.20 -4.83 -19.23
CA VAL A 588 17.60 -5.05 -20.63
C VAL A 588 16.64 -6.03 -21.31
N SER A 589 16.45 -7.21 -20.72
CA SER A 589 15.59 -8.25 -21.32
C SER A 589 14.14 -7.81 -21.42
N GLY A 590 13.59 -7.22 -20.36
CA GLY A 590 12.19 -6.79 -20.33
C GLY A 590 11.89 -5.61 -21.26
N VAL A 591 12.81 -4.65 -21.42
CA VAL A 591 12.67 -3.55 -22.38
C VAL A 591 12.67 -4.09 -23.82
N GLU A 592 13.57 -5.03 -24.15
CA GLU A 592 13.62 -5.64 -25.49
C GLU A 592 12.37 -6.49 -25.77
N GLU A 593 11.85 -7.18 -24.77
CA GLU A 593 10.55 -7.88 -24.89
C GLU A 593 9.43 -6.88 -25.19
N LEU A 594 9.31 -5.82 -24.39
CA LEU A 594 8.27 -4.80 -24.59
C LEU A 594 8.39 -4.08 -25.93
N LYS A 595 9.59 -3.91 -26.48
CA LYS A 595 9.77 -3.34 -27.83
C LYS A 595 9.20 -4.23 -28.94
N ARG A 596 9.17 -5.53 -28.75
CA ARG A 596 8.67 -6.51 -29.75
C ARG A 596 7.20 -6.84 -29.59
N LYS A 597 6.66 -6.73 -28.38
CA LYS A 597 5.30 -7.12 -28.05
C LYS A 597 4.27 -6.21 -28.74
N PRO A 598 3.20 -6.75 -29.36
CA PRO A 598 2.06 -5.95 -29.80
C PRO A 598 1.46 -5.15 -28.63
N MET A 599 1.09 -3.90 -28.87
CA MET A 599 0.50 -3.05 -27.83
C MET A 599 -0.83 -2.46 -28.29
N GLU A 600 -1.78 -2.37 -27.35
CA GLU A 600 -2.97 -1.56 -27.53
C GLU A 600 -2.56 -0.08 -27.50
N THR A 601 -2.92 0.63 -28.56
CA THR A 601 -2.61 2.05 -28.71
C THR A 601 -3.86 2.88 -28.52
N VAL A 602 -3.71 4.02 -27.81
CA VAL A 602 -4.74 5.05 -27.86
C VAL A 602 -4.55 5.84 -29.13
N ALA A 603 -5.64 5.99 -29.90
CA ALA A 603 -5.61 6.91 -31.03
C ALA A 603 -5.14 8.27 -30.49
N ARG A 604 -4.10 8.85 -31.11
CA ARG A 604 -3.68 10.20 -30.75
C ARG A 604 -4.88 11.11 -30.94
N GLU A 605 -5.48 11.56 -29.85
CA GLU A 605 -6.32 12.75 -29.89
C GLU A 605 -5.45 13.87 -30.45
N GLY A 606 -5.68 14.24 -31.70
CA GLY A 606 -4.91 15.32 -32.26
C GLY A 606 -4.58 15.23 -33.73
N ASN A 607 -4.95 14.16 -34.43
CA ASN A 607 -4.86 14.12 -35.89
C ASN A 607 -6.21 14.38 -36.61
N GLU A 608 -7.26 14.75 -35.87
CA GLU A 608 -8.47 15.24 -36.53
C GLU A 608 -8.12 16.55 -37.23
N VAL A 609 -8.14 16.52 -38.56
CA VAL A 609 -7.97 17.73 -39.36
C VAL A 609 -9.20 18.59 -39.15
N VAL A 610 -9.04 19.68 -38.39
CA VAL A 610 -10.10 20.65 -38.07
C VAL A 610 -10.40 21.53 -39.28
N GLY A 611 -9.44 21.70 -40.15
CA GLY A 611 -9.52 22.52 -41.35
C GLY A 611 -8.16 22.74 -42.01
N LYS A 612 -8.08 23.69 -42.93
CA LYS A 612 -6.81 24.17 -43.51
C LYS A 612 -6.33 25.38 -42.79
N CYS A 613 -5.01 25.51 -42.60
CA CYS A 613 -4.41 26.71 -42.01
C CYS A 613 -4.61 27.91 -42.94
N PRO A 614 -5.23 28.98 -42.48
CA PRO A 614 -5.54 30.12 -43.35
C PRO A 614 -4.28 30.86 -43.79
N LYS A 615 -3.14 30.66 -43.11
CA LYS A 615 -1.87 31.32 -43.46
C LYS A 615 -1.04 30.56 -44.45
N CYS A 616 -0.89 29.22 -44.31
CA CYS A 616 0.02 28.41 -45.12
C CYS A 616 -0.67 27.26 -45.89
N GLY A 617 -1.97 27.07 -45.74
CA GLY A 617 -2.72 26.03 -46.45
C GLY A 617 -2.57 24.60 -45.90
N SER A 618 -1.62 24.37 -45.00
CA SER A 618 -1.37 23.03 -44.44
C SER A 618 -2.51 22.61 -43.51
N ASP A 619 -2.52 21.34 -43.08
CA ASP A 619 -3.55 20.84 -42.18
C ASP A 619 -3.52 21.58 -40.81
N PHE A 620 -4.71 21.94 -40.33
CA PHE A 620 -4.90 22.47 -38.99
C PHE A 620 -5.49 21.36 -38.16
N ILE A 621 -4.69 20.83 -37.21
CA ILE A 621 -4.99 19.62 -36.46
C ILE A 621 -5.31 19.92 -34.99
N ASN A 622 -6.21 19.16 -34.40
CA ASN A 622 -6.57 19.31 -33.01
C ASN A 622 -5.47 18.74 -32.11
N GLY A 623 -4.94 19.48 -31.16
CA GLY A 623 -3.90 19.09 -30.22
C GLY A 623 -4.34 19.20 -28.77
N LYS A 624 -3.53 18.68 -27.85
CA LYS A 624 -3.78 18.69 -26.41
C LYS A 624 -4.12 20.08 -25.83
N PHE A 625 -3.57 21.12 -26.43
CA PHE A 625 -3.77 22.53 -25.99
C PHE A 625 -4.65 23.33 -26.97
N GLY A 626 -5.36 22.64 -27.84
CA GLY A 626 -6.21 23.21 -28.86
C GLY A 626 -5.67 23.05 -30.28
N PRO A 627 -6.44 23.42 -31.32
CA PRO A 627 -6.04 23.26 -32.71
C PRO A 627 -4.82 24.12 -33.10
N TYR A 628 -3.89 23.55 -33.86
CA TYR A 628 -2.66 24.18 -34.34
C TYR A 628 -2.31 23.76 -35.78
N CYS A 629 -1.48 24.54 -36.45
CA CYS A 629 -1.00 24.20 -37.81
C CYS A 629 0.02 23.08 -37.78
N SER A 630 -0.13 22.05 -38.61
CA SER A 630 0.80 20.91 -38.73
C SER A 630 2.23 21.35 -39.04
N GLU A 631 2.40 22.37 -39.89
CA GLU A 631 3.71 22.93 -40.24
C GLU A 631 4.21 24.00 -39.24
N LYS A 632 3.50 24.24 -38.17
CA LYS A 632 3.91 25.20 -37.11
C LYS A 632 4.27 26.60 -37.68
N CYS A 633 3.55 27.08 -38.69
CA CYS A 633 3.79 28.33 -39.35
C CYS A 633 3.60 29.61 -38.51
N GLY A 634 3.32 29.43 -37.22
CA GLY A 634 3.07 30.53 -36.28
C GLY A 634 1.61 30.98 -36.21
N PHE A 635 0.70 30.45 -37.05
CA PHE A 635 -0.72 30.78 -36.94
C PHE A 635 -1.37 30.07 -35.75
N MET A 636 -2.11 30.85 -34.95
CA MET A 636 -2.90 30.32 -33.82
C MET A 636 -4.18 31.15 -33.60
N PHE A 637 -5.18 30.53 -32.98
CA PHE A 637 -6.36 31.26 -32.50
C PHE A 637 -6.07 31.85 -31.12
N GLY A 638 -6.18 33.17 -31.02
CA GLY A 638 -6.19 33.89 -29.75
C GLY A 638 -7.56 33.81 -29.05
N LYS A 639 -7.62 34.33 -27.82
CA LYS A 639 -8.88 34.56 -27.12
C LYS A 639 -9.62 35.72 -27.77
N PHE A 640 -10.90 35.52 -28.07
CA PHE A 640 -11.73 36.60 -28.58
C PHE A 640 -12.31 37.42 -27.39
N ARG A 641 -11.84 38.66 -27.25
CA ARG A 641 -12.25 39.53 -26.12
C ARG A 641 -12.19 38.85 -24.75
N GLY A 642 -11.10 38.10 -24.51
CA GLY A 642 -10.86 37.37 -23.27
C GLY A 642 -11.53 36.00 -23.18
N LYS A 643 -12.39 35.63 -24.12
CA LYS A 643 -13.10 34.33 -24.15
C LYS A 643 -12.41 33.34 -25.10
N GLU A 644 -12.22 32.11 -24.62
CA GLU A 644 -11.71 31.00 -25.44
C GLU A 644 -12.78 30.55 -26.44
N LEU A 645 -12.38 30.39 -27.71
CA LEU A 645 -13.25 29.84 -28.75
C LEU A 645 -13.28 28.30 -28.69
N THR A 646 -14.46 27.73 -28.80
CA THR A 646 -14.61 26.26 -28.86
C THR A 646 -14.00 25.69 -30.16
N VAL A 647 -13.67 24.39 -30.17
CA VAL A 647 -13.15 23.70 -31.36
C VAL A 647 -14.14 23.82 -32.52
N ALA A 648 -15.44 23.68 -32.27
CA ALA A 648 -16.47 23.83 -33.29
C ALA A 648 -16.53 25.25 -33.87
N GLN A 649 -16.32 26.27 -33.04
CA GLN A 649 -16.24 27.67 -33.50
C GLN A 649 -14.97 27.89 -34.36
N LYS A 650 -13.82 27.38 -33.89
CA LYS A 650 -12.55 27.45 -34.65
C LYS A 650 -12.68 26.76 -36.01
N LYS A 651 -13.35 25.59 -36.06
CA LYS A 651 -13.62 24.86 -37.32
C LYS A 651 -14.46 25.68 -38.31
N LYS A 652 -15.50 26.38 -37.84
CA LYS A 652 -16.30 27.26 -38.69
C LYS A 652 -15.49 28.46 -39.22
N LEU A 653 -14.67 29.09 -38.37
CA LEU A 653 -13.81 30.21 -38.78
C LEU A 653 -12.78 29.79 -39.85
N LEU A 654 -12.18 28.58 -39.71
CA LEU A 654 -11.29 28.01 -40.73
C LEU A 654 -12.00 27.76 -42.09
N GLN A 655 -13.31 27.51 -42.04
CA GLN A 655 -14.15 27.39 -43.25
C GLN A 655 -14.60 28.72 -43.82
N GLY A 656 -14.16 29.86 -43.23
CA GLY A 656 -14.61 31.18 -43.65
C GLY A 656 -16.05 31.53 -43.22
N LYS A 657 -16.62 30.74 -42.30
CA LYS A 657 -18.01 30.96 -41.82
C LYS A 657 -18.04 31.80 -40.53
N PRO A 658 -19.04 32.69 -40.41
CA PRO A 658 -19.21 33.47 -39.19
C PRO A 658 -19.63 32.57 -38.01
N ILE A 659 -19.30 33.01 -36.79
CA ILE A 659 -19.70 32.38 -35.53
C ILE A 659 -20.39 33.36 -34.60
N GLU A 660 -21.17 32.86 -33.68
CA GLU A 660 -21.69 33.65 -32.56
C GLU A 660 -20.89 33.39 -31.28
N VAL A 661 -20.51 34.46 -30.60
CA VAL A 661 -19.83 34.40 -29.29
C VAL A 661 -20.71 35.13 -28.30
N LYS A 662 -21.38 34.39 -27.39
CA LYS A 662 -22.29 34.89 -26.34
C LYS A 662 -21.56 34.95 -24.99
N GLY A 663 -22.09 35.73 -24.04
CA GLY A 663 -21.55 35.82 -22.68
C GLY A 663 -20.19 36.55 -22.63
N LEU A 664 -20.01 37.55 -23.48
CA LEU A 664 -18.93 38.52 -23.39
C LEU A 664 -19.33 39.58 -22.33
N LYS A 665 -18.35 40.09 -21.58
CA LYS A 665 -18.60 41.14 -20.56
C LYS A 665 -18.03 42.46 -21.00
N SER A 666 -18.83 43.50 -20.95
CA SER A 666 -18.39 44.88 -21.15
C SER A 666 -17.53 45.36 -19.95
N LYS A 667 -16.84 46.50 -20.10
CA LYS A 667 -16.10 47.13 -18.98
C LYS A 667 -17.00 47.44 -17.77
N ALA A 668 -18.30 47.63 -18.00
CA ALA A 668 -19.31 47.89 -16.97
C ALA A 668 -19.98 46.56 -16.45
N GLY A 669 -19.45 45.37 -16.79
CA GLY A 669 -19.96 44.06 -16.33
C GLY A 669 -21.22 43.54 -17.05
N LYS A 670 -21.82 44.32 -17.99
CA LYS A 670 -23.01 43.89 -18.73
C LYS A 670 -22.67 42.83 -19.77
N GLU A 671 -23.43 41.74 -19.80
CA GLU A 671 -23.25 40.66 -20.78
C GLU A 671 -23.78 41.08 -22.17
N TYR A 672 -23.07 40.67 -23.21
CA TYR A 672 -23.45 40.86 -24.60
C TYR A 672 -22.95 39.70 -25.48
N GLY A 673 -23.49 39.61 -26.69
CA GLY A 673 -23.03 38.67 -27.70
C GLY A 673 -22.56 39.37 -28.97
N MET A 674 -21.66 38.72 -29.71
CA MET A 674 -21.18 39.24 -30.99
C MET A 674 -21.20 38.13 -32.06
N LYS A 675 -21.51 38.50 -33.27
CA LYS A 675 -21.24 37.72 -34.45
C LYS A 675 -19.84 38.09 -34.93
N VAL A 676 -19.00 37.09 -35.13
CA VAL A 676 -17.59 37.19 -35.48
C VAL A 676 -17.43 36.62 -36.88
N ILE A 677 -16.96 37.45 -37.80
CA ILE A 677 -16.83 37.11 -39.23
C ILE A 677 -15.32 37.08 -39.56
N PRO A 678 -14.77 35.97 -40.04
CA PRO A 678 -13.34 35.86 -40.32
C PRO A 678 -13.00 36.71 -41.54
N THR A 679 -11.93 37.48 -41.44
CA THR A 679 -11.32 38.18 -42.56
C THR A 679 -10.18 37.30 -43.11
N LYS A 680 -9.62 37.64 -44.26
CA LYS A 680 -8.39 37.01 -44.77
C LYS A 680 -7.12 37.72 -44.32
N GLN A 681 -7.25 38.62 -43.33
CA GLN A 681 -6.13 39.44 -42.84
C GLN A 681 -5.63 38.87 -41.52
N PHE A 682 -4.36 39.14 -41.19
CA PHE A 682 -3.69 38.65 -40.00
C PHE A 682 -2.94 39.76 -39.28
N THR A 683 -3.09 39.84 -37.99
CA THR A 683 -2.16 40.56 -37.11
C THR A 683 -1.02 39.66 -36.70
N SER A 684 0.14 40.23 -36.38
CA SER A 684 1.28 39.47 -35.85
C SER A 684 1.77 40.07 -34.54
N SER A 685 2.28 39.22 -33.66
CA SER A 685 3.02 39.61 -32.46
C SER A 685 4.20 38.72 -32.23
N GLU A 686 5.25 39.23 -31.60
CA GLU A 686 6.39 38.39 -31.18
C GLU A 686 6.18 37.83 -29.78
N TYR A 687 6.44 36.52 -29.62
CA TYR A 687 6.42 35.84 -28.34
C TYR A 687 7.59 34.86 -28.25
N ASN A 688 8.47 35.04 -27.27
CA ASN A 688 9.68 34.21 -27.07
C ASN A 688 10.53 34.08 -28.36
N GLY A 689 10.75 35.17 -29.09
CA GLY A 689 11.56 35.17 -30.33
C GLY A 689 10.91 34.50 -31.53
N LYS A 690 9.59 34.23 -31.48
CA LYS A 690 8.82 33.65 -32.61
C LYS A 690 7.67 34.59 -32.99
N THR A 691 7.51 34.81 -34.27
CA THR A 691 6.37 35.57 -34.79
C THR A 691 5.11 34.70 -34.81
N MET A 692 4.12 35.10 -34.06
CA MET A 692 2.79 34.47 -34.02
C MET A 692 1.81 35.30 -34.85
N TYR A 693 0.91 34.61 -35.56
CA TYR A 693 -0.09 35.23 -36.44
C TYR A 693 -1.49 34.92 -35.94
N PHE A 694 -2.35 35.93 -35.91
CA PHE A 694 -3.72 35.85 -35.45
C PHE A 694 -4.66 36.34 -36.56
N MET A 695 -5.79 35.64 -36.75
CA MET A 695 -6.81 36.04 -37.70
C MET A 695 -7.53 37.32 -37.23
N GLU A 696 -7.73 38.24 -38.13
CA GLU A 696 -8.58 39.42 -37.90
C GLU A 696 -10.06 39.09 -38.14
N PHE A 697 -10.93 39.79 -37.45
CA PHE A 697 -12.36 39.55 -37.47
C PHE A 697 -13.15 40.86 -37.63
N ASP A 698 -14.12 40.86 -38.52
CA ASP A 698 -15.21 41.80 -38.47
C ASP A 698 -16.24 41.37 -37.41
N THR A 699 -16.85 42.34 -36.76
CA THR A 699 -17.74 42.01 -35.65
C THR A 699 -19.04 42.83 -35.68
N GLU A 700 -20.17 42.14 -35.43
CA GLU A 700 -21.49 42.72 -35.31
C GLU A 700 -22.09 42.37 -33.93
N PHE A 701 -22.82 43.28 -33.30
CA PHE A 701 -23.55 42.95 -32.08
C PHE A 701 -24.71 41.99 -32.39
N LEU A 702 -24.88 40.98 -31.57
CA LEU A 702 -26.09 40.14 -31.64
C LEU A 702 -27.26 40.96 -31.08
N LYS A 703 -28.35 41.04 -31.85
CA LYS A 703 -29.60 41.71 -31.45
C LYS A 703 -30.28 41.02 -30.28
#